data_066d2f09d58fc5a745bea4f3016a32ed
#
_entry.id   066d2f09d58fc5a745bea4f3016a32ed
#
_cell.length_a   1.000
_cell.length_b   1.000
_cell.length_c   1.000
_cell.angle_alpha   90.00
_cell.angle_beta   90.00
_cell.angle_gamma   90.00
#
_symmetry.space_group_name_H-M   'P 1'
#
loop_
_entity.id
_entity.type
_entity.pdbx_description
1 polymer ?
#
loop_
_entity_poly.entity_id
_entity_poly.type
_entity_poly.pdbx_seq_one_letter_code
_entity_poly.pdbx_strand_id
1 'polypeptide(L)'
;MNIRIFFTVLGLLSALCVWSQQTERRYLSGTGLGDGVTWQFYCSEGRNSGKWSKIEVPSQWELQGFGEYTYGRWYKKKGVKNPSMEEGIYRHTFRVPEDWRGKNIRLWFDGVMTDTDVIVNGVSAGETHRGGFYRFFYDITSLLKYGAANKLEVRVKKHSGNKSVNAAERKADWWLFGGIYRPVWLEAKPQTRIEHIAVDAKMDGEMKLYTELKGVKGKENLTAALHPLGGTDVCSEVRTWEVGHDSVFAHVWKNVEPWTPEKPRLYNLIVTLRNEEGKALHRTSVRVGFRTVDFRPRDGVYLNGTKLVMKGINRHSFHPDGGRTTNKELSIQDALLIKEMNMNAVRSHYPPDEHFLDACDSLGLLYIDELAGWQNAYDTVTGSKLVKEMIARDVNHPCIVLWSNGNEGGWNMATDKLFYRYDPQRRHVIHPWADFDELDTHHYPAYLTGVGRFTNGYKVFMPTEFMHGLYDQGHGAGLEDFWTRYTAHPLFAGGFLWAYSDEAVRRTDCNGILDSEDYNAPDGIVGPYREKEGSFYSVREIWSPIKIKPLQLTPSFNGRFLVENRYLFTNLKECSMRYRVLSYPSPLQSQAEGCTVDSGRVNLPALEPGETGYACIAAWENPEIREKFFSKGDVLELETIGLDGKSVCTRTYPISFAKSYFEGQLASLKRTGKGCCVNETDSLITLCSDWVDISFRRNDATIYSVLRKKDNRIIPLKDGPLPVGMQMKLVSLSARMEQRGDAVLCVRYRGGADSVVWRLRPDGLLKMDAVLLNLSLIHI
;
A
#
# COMPACT_ATOMS: atom_id res chain seq x y z
N MET A 1 40.60 0.26 49.23
CA MET A 1 40.56 -0.06 47.80
C MET A 1 39.84 -1.37 47.46
N ASN A 2 39.25 -2.05 48.42
CA ASN A 2 38.66 -3.41 48.19
C ASN A 2 37.10 -3.46 48.15
N ILE A 3 36.41 -2.39 48.49
CA ILE A 3 34.93 -2.41 48.53
C ILE A 3 34.31 -2.06 47.14
N ARG A 4 34.97 -1.23 46.33
CA ARG A 4 34.46 -0.89 44.99
C ARG A 4 34.58 -2.01 43.98
N ILE A 5 35.57 -2.90 44.08
CA ILE A 5 35.75 -4.06 43.21
C ILE A 5 34.69 -5.09 43.47
N PHE A 6 34.27 -5.28 44.74
CA PHE A 6 33.24 -6.28 45.13
C PHE A 6 31.85 -5.90 44.58
N PHE A 7 31.48 -4.62 44.60
CA PHE A 7 30.20 -4.16 44.00
C PHE A 7 30.18 -4.22 42.48
N THR A 8 31.32 -4.00 41.83
CA THR A 8 31.41 -4.08 40.36
C THR A 8 31.34 -5.53 39.88
N VAL A 9 31.94 -6.46 40.58
CA VAL A 9 31.86 -7.91 40.29
C VAL A 9 30.48 -8.50 40.59
N LEU A 10 29.81 -8.07 41.65
CA LEU A 10 28.44 -8.46 41.96
C LEU A 10 27.44 -7.90 40.96
N GLY A 11 27.65 -6.66 40.50
CA GLY A 11 26.84 -6.02 39.46
C GLY A 11 27.03 -6.67 38.08
N LEU A 12 28.22 -7.09 37.73
CA LEU A 12 28.50 -7.83 36.50
C LEU A 12 27.96 -9.27 36.55
N LEU A 13 28.04 -9.98 37.71
CA LEU A 13 27.45 -11.29 37.88
C LEU A 13 25.89 -11.24 37.86
N SER A 14 25.27 -10.20 38.42
CA SER A 14 23.83 -10.02 38.35
C SER A 14 23.35 -9.66 36.92
N ALA A 15 24.12 -8.88 36.19
CA ALA A 15 23.87 -8.59 34.77
C ALA A 15 24.00 -9.86 33.91
N LEU A 16 25.04 -10.65 34.11
CA LEU A 16 25.23 -11.93 33.38
C LEU A 16 24.11 -12.95 33.71
N CYS A 17 23.61 -13.00 34.95
CA CYS A 17 22.48 -13.85 35.32
C CYS A 17 21.15 -13.39 34.68
N VAL A 18 20.97 -12.10 34.38
CA VAL A 18 19.76 -11.58 33.70
C VAL A 18 19.76 -11.95 32.22
N TRP A 19 20.90 -12.00 31.56
CA TRP A 19 21.00 -12.35 30.14
C TRP A 19 20.70 -13.82 29.86
N SER A 20 21.03 -14.74 30.78
CA SER A 20 20.80 -16.17 30.60
C SER A 20 19.32 -16.59 30.63
N GLN A 21 18.41 -15.70 31.01
CA GLN A 21 16.97 -15.94 31.22
C GLN A 21 16.09 -15.34 30.11
N GLN A 22 16.68 -14.72 29.10
CA GLN A 22 15.96 -14.19 27.95
C GLN A 22 16.00 -15.17 26.77
N THR A 23 15.04 -15.03 25.87
CA THR A 23 15.15 -15.61 24.52
C THR A 23 16.30 -14.95 23.80
N GLU A 24 17.29 -15.74 23.37
CA GLU A 24 18.41 -15.25 22.57
C GLU A 24 18.21 -15.64 21.11
N ARG A 25 18.45 -14.69 20.21
CA ARG A 25 18.40 -14.92 18.76
C ARG A 25 19.77 -14.68 18.12
N ARG A 26 20.13 -15.55 17.17
CA ARG A 26 21.33 -15.41 16.37
C ARG A 26 21.02 -15.71 14.90
N TYR A 27 21.08 -14.69 14.07
CA TYR A 27 20.85 -14.84 12.65
C TYR A 27 21.95 -15.64 11.99
N LEU A 28 21.57 -16.56 11.08
CA LEU A 28 22.45 -17.32 10.20
C LEU A 28 22.45 -16.74 8.78
N SER A 29 21.44 -15.97 8.47
CA SER A 29 21.28 -15.20 7.23
C SER A 29 21.30 -13.71 7.52
N GLY A 30 21.16 -12.89 6.48
CA GLY A 30 20.74 -11.50 6.63
C GLY A 30 19.28 -11.38 7.06
N THR A 31 18.81 -10.14 7.21
CA THR A 31 17.47 -9.80 7.71
C THR A 31 16.50 -9.39 6.59
N GLY A 32 16.96 -9.22 5.36
CA GLY A 32 16.13 -8.85 4.22
C GLY A 32 16.94 -8.45 2.98
N LEU A 33 16.28 -7.75 2.07
CA LEU A 33 16.87 -7.25 0.84
C LEU A 33 18.03 -6.28 1.14
N GLY A 34 19.19 -6.54 0.55
CA GLY A 34 20.39 -5.71 0.71
C GLY A 34 21.25 -6.06 1.92
N ASP A 35 20.85 -7.06 2.73
CA ASP A 35 21.57 -7.53 3.91
C ASP A 35 21.73 -9.07 3.87
N GLY A 36 22.22 -9.60 2.75
CA GLY A 36 22.41 -11.04 2.55
C GLY A 36 23.68 -11.58 3.21
N VAL A 37 23.65 -12.83 3.67
CA VAL A 37 24.81 -13.60 4.09
C VAL A 37 25.11 -14.69 3.07
N THR A 38 26.35 -14.77 2.61
CA THR A 38 26.75 -15.75 1.58
C THR A 38 26.72 -17.19 2.11
N TRP A 39 25.95 -18.05 1.46
CA TRP A 39 25.93 -19.51 1.68
C TRP A 39 26.44 -20.24 0.44
N GLN A 40 26.84 -21.52 0.58
CA GLN A 40 27.05 -22.41 -0.55
C GLN A 40 25.72 -22.83 -1.14
N PHE A 41 25.62 -22.90 -2.46
CA PHE A 41 24.39 -23.19 -3.17
C PHE A 41 24.59 -24.09 -4.39
N TYR A 42 23.69 -25.03 -4.58
CA TYR A 42 23.61 -25.87 -5.77
C TYR A 42 22.16 -25.80 -6.31
N CYS A 43 22.03 -25.50 -7.60
CA CYS A 43 20.74 -25.54 -8.31
C CYS A 43 20.69 -26.78 -9.20
N SER A 44 19.59 -27.53 -9.17
CA SER A 44 19.46 -28.79 -9.92
C SER A 44 19.31 -28.56 -11.42
N GLU A 45 18.57 -27.52 -11.83
CA GLU A 45 18.18 -27.27 -13.22
C GLU A 45 18.23 -25.76 -13.55
N GLY A 46 18.11 -25.41 -14.82
CA GLY A 46 18.09 -24.03 -15.31
C GLY A 46 19.46 -23.36 -15.32
N ARG A 47 19.46 -22.04 -15.25
CA ARG A 47 20.69 -21.21 -15.31
C ARG A 47 21.63 -21.55 -14.16
N ASN A 48 22.94 -21.60 -14.48
CA ASN A 48 24.01 -21.86 -13.51
C ASN A 48 23.85 -23.13 -12.65
N SER A 49 23.04 -24.10 -13.10
CA SER A 49 22.77 -25.37 -12.44
C SER A 49 23.92 -26.37 -12.53
N GLY A 50 23.85 -27.50 -11.82
CA GLY A 50 24.75 -28.65 -11.92
C GLY A 50 26.10 -28.47 -11.22
N LYS A 51 26.33 -27.35 -10.54
CA LYS A 51 27.61 -27.07 -9.85
C LYS A 51 27.38 -26.29 -8.55
N TRP A 52 28.27 -26.48 -7.58
CA TRP A 52 28.30 -25.68 -6.37
C TRP A 52 28.75 -24.25 -6.67
N SER A 53 28.03 -23.30 -6.13
CA SER A 53 28.20 -21.85 -6.25
C SER A 53 28.00 -21.17 -4.91
N LYS A 54 27.87 -19.87 -4.91
CA LYS A 54 27.50 -19.05 -3.75
C LYS A 54 26.20 -18.30 -4.02
N ILE A 55 25.42 -18.07 -2.98
CA ILE A 55 24.19 -17.30 -3.03
C ILE A 55 24.05 -16.46 -1.75
N GLU A 56 23.48 -15.28 -1.86
CA GLU A 56 23.09 -14.48 -0.69
C GLU A 56 21.78 -14.99 -0.10
N VAL A 57 21.68 -15.08 1.22
CA VAL A 57 20.47 -15.51 1.96
C VAL A 57 20.12 -14.43 2.98
N PRO A 58 18.88 -13.91 3.01
CA PRO A 58 17.74 -14.33 2.20
C PRO A 58 17.78 -13.78 0.76
N SER A 59 17.29 -14.57 -0.17
CA SER A 59 17.06 -14.16 -1.56
C SER A 59 16.22 -15.16 -2.34
N GLN A 60 15.73 -14.72 -3.50
CA GLN A 60 15.15 -15.57 -4.52
C GLN A 60 16.27 -15.98 -5.49
N TRP A 61 16.45 -17.26 -5.77
CA TRP A 61 17.59 -17.73 -6.57
C TRP A 61 17.57 -17.26 -8.03
N GLU A 62 16.39 -17.00 -8.61
CA GLU A 62 16.23 -16.48 -9.96
C GLU A 62 16.89 -15.10 -10.11
N LEU A 63 16.72 -14.24 -9.10
CA LEU A 63 17.32 -12.91 -9.04
C LEU A 63 18.82 -12.95 -8.76
N GLN A 64 19.34 -14.07 -8.23
CA GLN A 64 20.77 -14.33 -8.05
C GLN A 64 21.39 -15.05 -9.28
N GLY A 65 20.63 -15.19 -10.38
CA GLY A 65 21.12 -15.75 -11.64
C GLY A 65 21.00 -17.27 -11.79
N PHE A 66 20.23 -17.94 -10.92
CA PHE A 66 20.00 -19.38 -10.99
C PHE A 66 18.60 -19.71 -11.49
N GLY A 67 18.36 -20.96 -11.90
CA GLY A 67 17.06 -21.46 -12.29
C GLY A 67 16.39 -20.67 -13.42
N GLU A 68 15.08 -20.72 -13.49
CA GLU A 68 14.30 -20.07 -14.53
C GLU A 68 13.15 -19.24 -13.95
N TYR A 69 12.86 -18.08 -14.54
CA TYR A 69 11.70 -17.29 -14.19
C TYR A 69 10.43 -17.95 -14.68
N THR A 70 9.41 -17.99 -13.84
CA THR A 70 8.10 -18.55 -14.15
C THR A 70 7.01 -17.64 -13.56
N TYR A 71 5.99 -17.31 -14.36
CA TYR A 71 4.79 -16.64 -13.86
C TYR A 71 3.73 -17.69 -13.50
N GLY A 72 2.93 -17.46 -12.48
CA GLY A 72 2.01 -18.47 -11.96
C GLY A 72 0.87 -18.87 -12.88
N ARG A 73 0.54 -18.03 -13.88
CA ARG A 73 -0.41 -18.39 -14.96
C ARG A 73 0.20 -19.18 -16.11
N TRP A 74 1.39 -19.76 -15.95
CA TRP A 74 2.09 -20.53 -16.96
C TRP A 74 1.21 -21.58 -17.67
N TYR A 75 0.29 -22.20 -16.97
CA TYR A 75 -0.63 -23.21 -17.51
C TYR A 75 -1.65 -22.67 -18.54
N LYS A 76 -1.82 -21.36 -18.63
CA LYS A 76 -2.64 -20.68 -19.65
C LYS A 76 -1.84 -20.37 -20.91
N LYS A 77 -0.51 -20.43 -20.88
CA LYS A 77 0.35 -20.10 -22.02
C LYS A 77 0.42 -21.27 -22.99
N LYS A 78 0.17 -20.99 -24.29
CA LYS A 78 0.24 -22.00 -25.36
C LYS A 78 1.67 -22.52 -25.48
N GLY A 79 1.85 -23.84 -25.42
CA GLY A 79 3.14 -24.50 -25.58
C GLY A 79 3.94 -24.71 -24.30
N VAL A 80 3.56 -24.10 -23.19
CA VAL A 80 4.20 -24.36 -21.89
C VAL A 80 3.50 -25.56 -21.23
N LYS A 81 4.22 -26.67 -21.14
CA LYS A 81 3.66 -27.91 -20.58
C LYS A 81 3.87 -28.06 -19.07
N ASN A 82 5.01 -27.62 -18.58
CA ASN A 82 5.41 -27.70 -17.18
C ASN A 82 6.13 -26.40 -16.76
N PRO A 83 5.97 -25.98 -15.51
CA PRO A 83 6.83 -24.94 -14.95
C PRO A 83 8.25 -25.49 -14.72
N SER A 84 9.21 -24.62 -14.49
CA SER A 84 10.53 -25.01 -14.02
C SER A 84 10.43 -25.64 -12.62
N MET A 85 11.13 -26.76 -12.40
CA MET A 85 10.98 -27.63 -11.22
C MET A 85 12.25 -27.69 -10.36
N GLU A 86 13.06 -26.66 -10.40
CA GLU A 86 14.36 -26.61 -9.72
C GLU A 86 14.28 -26.98 -8.24
N GLU A 87 15.34 -27.63 -7.79
CA GLU A 87 15.66 -27.87 -6.39
C GLU A 87 16.95 -27.13 -6.04
N GLY A 88 16.92 -26.31 -4.97
CA GLY A 88 18.07 -25.61 -4.42
C GLY A 88 18.61 -26.33 -3.18
N ILE A 89 19.92 -26.61 -3.15
CA ILE A 89 20.59 -27.16 -1.97
C ILE A 89 21.52 -26.10 -1.40
N TYR A 90 21.24 -25.69 -0.18
CA TYR A 90 22.00 -24.68 0.56
C TYR A 90 22.89 -25.38 1.60
N ARG A 91 24.13 -24.89 1.78
CA ARG A 91 25.01 -25.32 2.86
C ARG A 91 25.58 -24.14 3.61
N HIS A 92 25.56 -24.22 4.92
CA HIS A 92 26.12 -23.22 5.82
C HIS A 92 26.82 -23.88 7.00
N THR A 93 27.80 -23.19 7.56
CA THR A 93 28.51 -23.64 8.76
C THR A 93 28.33 -22.60 9.85
N PHE A 94 27.84 -23.01 11.00
CA PHE A 94 27.57 -22.12 12.12
C PHE A 94 28.13 -22.65 13.43
N ARG A 95 28.28 -21.79 14.42
CA ARG A 95 28.70 -22.16 15.78
C ARG A 95 27.59 -21.80 16.76
N VAL A 96 27.38 -22.73 17.72
CA VAL A 96 26.48 -22.50 18.85
C VAL A 96 27.35 -22.23 20.09
N PRO A 97 27.09 -21.15 20.84
CA PRO A 97 27.84 -20.82 22.05
C PRO A 97 27.77 -21.96 23.08
N GLU A 98 28.83 -22.14 23.85
CA GLU A 98 28.87 -23.21 24.91
C GLU A 98 27.86 -22.95 26.05
N ASP A 99 27.58 -21.66 26.34
CA ASP A 99 26.60 -21.22 27.34
C ASP A 99 25.13 -21.43 26.91
N TRP A 100 24.88 -21.87 25.68
CA TRP A 100 23.58 -22.36 25.24
C TRP A 100 23.33 -23.84 25.58
N ARG A 101 24.34 -24.53 26.10
CA ARG A 101 24.18 -25.92 26.58
C ARG A 101 23.08 -26.00 27.64
N GLY A 102 22.15 -26.93 27.47
CA GLY A 102 21.02 -27.11 28.39
C GLY A 102 19.82 -26.19 28.06
N LYS A 103 19.92 -25.31 27.08
CA LYS A 103 18.75 -24.60 26.54
C LYS A 103 18.03 -25.41 25.46
N ASN A 104 16.81 -25.05 25.14
CA ASN A 104 16.09 -25.53 23.96
C ASN A 104 16.49 -24.66 22.76
N ILE A 105 17.05 -25.26 21.72
CA ILE A 105 17.57 -24.57 20.56
C ILE A 105 16.72 -24.90 19.34
N ARG A 106 16.19 -23.86 18.69
CA ARG A 106 15.40 -23.98 17.48
C ARG A 106 16.05 -23.25 16.32
N LEU A 107 15.96 -23.86 15.15
CA LEU A 107 16.31 -23.27 13.89
C LEU A 107 15.03 -22.80 13.20
N TRP A 108 14.87 -21.49 13.07
CA TRP A 108 13.71 -20.83 12.50
C TRP A 108 13.94 -20.41 11.07
N PHE A 109 12.90 -20.54 10.27
CA PHE A 109 12.77 -19.99 8.91
C PHE A 109 11.53 -19.11 8.87
N ASP A 110 11.67 -17.87 8.43
CA ASP A 110 10.55 -16.91 8.33
C ASP A 110 9.74 -17.08 7.04
N GLY A 111 10.31 -17.76 6.04
CA GLY A 111 9.65 -18.13 4.79
C GLY A 111 10.61 -18.75 3.79
N VAL A 112 10.19 -19.85 3.17
CA VAL A 112 10.97 -20.59 2.18
C VAL A 112 10.03 -21.10 1.07
N MET A 113 10.37 -20.92 -0.16
CA MET A 113 9.56 -21.34 -1.33
C MET A 113 10.15 -22.56 -2.01
N THR A 114 9.54 -23.78 -1.86
CA THR A 114 8.25 -24.07 -1.21
C THR A 114 8.42 -25.21 -0.18
N ASP A 115 8.81 -26.44 -0.61
CA ASP A 115 9.08 -27.54 0.30
C ASP A 115 10.48 -27.42 0.88
N THR A 116 10.63 -27.66 2.17
CA THR A 116 11.88 -27.45 2.89
C THR A 116 12.25 -28.68 3.72
N ASP A 117 13.40 -29.28 3.41
CA ASP A 117 14.02 -30.33 4.20
C ASP A 117 15.27 -29.77 4.88
N VAL A 118 15.45 -30.04 6.18
CA VAL A 118 16.56 -29.50 6.97
C VAL A 118 17.39 -30.64 7.56
N ILE A 119 18.70 -30.56 7.39
CA ILE A 119 19.68 -31.54 7.85
C ILE A 119 20.75 -30.82 8.66
N VAL A 120 20.95 -31.23 9.91
CA VAL A 120 21.98 -30.68 10.81
C VAL A 120 22.97 -31.77 11.15
N ASN A 121 24.27 -31.54 10.90
CA ASN A 121 25.34 -32.50 11.14
C ASN A 121 25.12 -33.88 10.47
N GLY A 122 24.41 -33.91 9.33
CA GLY A 122 24.10 -35.15 8.59
C GLY A 122 22.85 -35.88 9.06
N VAL A 123 22.11 -35.35 10.04
CA VAL A 123 20.87 -35.93 10.57
C VAL A 123 19.69 -35.03 10.21
N SER A 124 18.57 -35.61 9.74
CA SER A 124 17.34 -34.86 9.48
C SER A 124 16.82 -34.19 10.76
N ALA A 125 16.45 -32.92 10.64
CA ALA A 125 15.87 -32.15 11.77
C ALA A 125 14.38 -32.41 12.00
N GLY A 126 13.71 -33.05 11.01
CA GLY A 126 12.28 -33.35 11.11
C GLY A 126 11.62 -33.62 9.77
N GLU A 127 10.30 -33.52 9.73
CA GLU A 127 9.52 -33.68 8.51
C GLU A 127 9.66 -32.50 7.57
N THR A 128 9.48 -32.73 6.26
CA THR A 128 9.42 -31.68 5.25
C THR A 128 8.36 -30.64 5.60
N HIS A 129 8.76 -29.36 5.73
CA HIS A 129 7.80 -28.28 5.81
C HIS A 129 7.29 -27.95 4.40
N ARG A 130 5.98 -27.63 4.29
CA ARG A 130 5.31 -27.25 3.04
C ARG A 130 4.51 -25.98 3.25
N GLY A 131 4.56 -25.07 2.28
CA GLY A 131 3.93 -23.77 2.32
C GLY A 131 4.96 -22.64 2.30
N GLY A 132 4.90 -21.78 1.27
CA GLY A 132 5.96 -20.81 0.96
C GLY A 132 5.97 -19.56 1.82
N PHE A 133 4.85 -19.23 2.51
CA PHE A 133 4.66 -17.91 3.11
C PHE A 133 4.70 -17.90 4.64
N TYR A 134 4.96 -19.06 5.28
CA TYR A 134 4.75 -19.28 6.69
C TYR A 134 6.06 -19.39 7.44
N ARG A 135 6.06 -18.93 8.71
CA ARG A 135 7.17 -19.09 9.64
C ARG A 135 7.08 -20.46 10.29
N PHE A 136 8.20 -21.20 10.29
CA PHE A 136 8.30 -22.52 10.91
C PHE A 136 9.67 -22.74 11.56
N PHE A 137 9.78 -23.78 12.36
CA PHE A 137 11.03 -24.14 13.02
C PHE A 137 11.24 -25.64 13.14
N TYR A 138 12.49 -25.99 13.38
CA TYR A 138 12.91 -27.31 13.84
C TYR A 138 13.60 -27.21 15.17
N ASP A 139 13.25 -28.13 16.14
CA ASP A 139 14.02 -28.32 17.37
C ASP A 139 15.28 -29.11 17.02
N ILE A 140 16.43 -28.44 17.08
CA ILE A 140 17.72 -29.04 16.75
C ILE A 140 18.61 -29.28 17.95
N THR A 141 18.08 -29.13 19.16
CA THR A 141 18.80 -29.19 20.43
C THR A 141 19.72 -30.43 20.54
N SER A 142 19.18 -31.61 20.19
CA SER A 142 19.90 -32.90 20.26
C SER A 142 20.90 -33.12 19.13
N LEU A 143 20.83 -32.31 18.07
CA LEU A 143 21.68 -32.45 16.87
C LEU A 143 22.96 -31.60 16.92
N LEU A 144 23.08 -30.74 17.95
CA LEU A 144 24.11 -29.70 18.01
C LEU A 144 25.40 -30.16 18.70
N LYS A 145 26.51 -29.61 18.20
CA LYS A 145 27.82 -29.61 18.82
C LYS A 145 28.08 -28.22 19.41
N TYR A 146 28.04 -28.11 20.73
CA TYR A 146 28.24 -26.84 21.42
C TYR A 146 29.72 -26.47 21.43
N GLY A 147 30.05 -25.18 21.28
CA GLY A 147 31.40 -24.66 21.20
C GLY A 147 32.15 -25.03 19.92
N ALA A 148 31.55 -25.82 19.03
CA ALA A 148 32.15 -26.34 17.80
C ALA A 148 31.37 -25.94 16.56
N ALA A 149 31.93 -26.21 15.37
CA ALA A 149 31.26 -25.97 14.09
C ALA A 149 30.17 -27.02 13.85
N ASN A 150 28.99 -26.55 13.44
CA ASN A 150 27.86 -27.35 13.02
C ASN A 150 27.63 -27.12 11.51
N LYS A 151 27.27 -28.18 10.81
CA LYS A 151 26.94 -28.13 9.38
C LYS A 151 25.43 -28.12 9.19
N LEU A 152 24.93 -27.15 8.45
CA LEU A 152 23.54 -27.04 8.02
C LEU A 152 23.48 -27.33 6.52
N GLU A 153 22.55 -28.21 6.12
CA GLU A 153 22.12 -28.38 4.74
C GLU A 153 20.61 -28.17 4.67
N VAL A 154 20.14 -27.31 3.76
CA VAL A 154 18.72 -27.07 3.53
C VAL A 154 18.42 -27.37 2.07
N ARG A 155 17.45 -28.23 1.82
CA ARG A 155 16.97 -28.58 0.47
C ARG A 155 15.62 -27.92 0.26
N VAL A 156 15.49 -27.17 -0.82
CA VAL A 156 14.30 -26.40 -1.14
C VAL A 156 13.81 -26.77 -2.52
N LYS A 157 12.54 -27.18 -2.63
CA LYS A 157 11.88 -27.40 -3.92
C LYS A 157 11.05 -26.20 -4.30
N LYS A 158 11.20 -25.70 -5.53
CA LYS A 158 10.38 -24.59 -6.08
C LYS A 158 8.90 -24.96 -6.16
N HIS A 159 8.59 -26.20 -6.52
CA HIS A 159 7.24 -26.77 -6.51
C HIS A 159 7.11 -27.83 -5.43
N SER A 160 5.99 -27.83 -4.74
CA SER A 160 5.72 -28.75 -3.65
C SER A 160 5.47 -30.18 -4.14
N GLY A 161 5.89 -31.17 -3.35
CA GLY A 161 5.42 -32.53 -3.46
C GLY A 161 3.94 -32.73 -3.12
N ASN A 162 3.31 -31.72 -2.48
CA ASN A 162 1.87 -31.70 -2.19
C ASN A 162 1.10 -30.96 -3.28
N LYS A 163 0.14 -31.65 -3.90
CA LYS A 163 -0.66 -31.12 -5.01
C LYS A 163 -1.52 -29.90 -4.60
N SER A 164 -2.03 -29.89 -3.37
CA SER A 164 -2.88 -28.80 -2.88
C SER A 164 -2.07 -27.50 -2.65
N VAL A 165 -0.83 -27.62 -2.18
CA VAL A 165 0.09 -26.48 -2.07
C VAL A 165 0.39 -25.88 -3.43
N ASN A 166 0.69 -26.72 -4.43
CA ASN A 166 0.91 -26.24 -5.80
C ASN A 166 -0.36 -25.59 -6.39
N ALA A 167 -1.53 -26.08 -6.07
CA ALA A 167 -2.79 -25.51 -6.54
C ALA A 167 -3.04 -24.13 -5.88
N ALA A 168 -2.80 -24.01 -4.58
CA ALA A 168 -3.06 -22.83 -3.80
C ALA A 168 -2.03 -21.69 -4.01
N GLU A 169 -0.74 -22.04 -4.19
CA GLU A 169 0.35 -21.06 -4.19
C GLU A 169 1.08 -20.91 -5.52
N ARG A 170 1.14 -21.95 -6.37
CA ARG A 170 1.99 -22.01 -7.55
C ARG A 170 1.22 -21.92 -8.88
N LYS A 171 -0.09 -21.73 -8.82
CA LYS A 171 -0.98 -21.45 -9.99
C LYS A 171 -1.67 -20.10 -9.87
N ALA A 172 -1.12 -19.20 -9.10
CA ALA A 172 -1.67 -17.89 -8.80
C ALA A 172 -1.19 -16.82 -9.79
N ASP A 173 -1.79 -15.64 -9.73
CA ASP A 173 -1.47 -14.51 -10.62
C ASP A 173 -0.31 -13.68 -10.06
N TRP A 174 0.84 -14.31 -9.96
CA TRP A 174 2.09 -13.67 -9.51
C TRP A 174 3.34 -14.46 -9.99
N TRP A 175 4.51 -13.83 -9.86
CA TRP A 175 5.79 -14.47 -10.11
C TRP A 175 6.06 -15.62 -9.14
N LEU A 176 6.48 -16.78 -9.68
CA LEU A 176 6.88 -17.96 -8.92
C LEU A 176 8.39 -17.98 -8.78
N PHE A 177 8.84 -17.86 -7.56
CA PHE A 177 10.25 -17.95 -7.22
C PHE A 177 10.54 -19.18 -6.35
N GLY A 178 11.83 -19.52 -6.25
CA GLY A 178 12.34 -20.50 -5.31
C GLY A 178 13.34 -19.86 -4.36
N GLY A 179 13.58 -20.50 -3.21
CA GLY A 179 14.64 -20.12 -2.32
C GLY A 179 14.25 -19.78 -0.90
N ILE A 180 15.27 -19.56 -0.06
CA ILE A 180 15.15 -19.06 1.31
C ILE A 180 15.08 -17.54 1.20
N TYR A 181 13.86 -16.99 1.14
CA TYR A 181 13.65 -15.59 0.79
C TYR A 181 13.37 -14.68 1.98
N ARG A 182 13.20 -15.26 3.18
CA ARG A 182 13.07 -14.56 4.45
C ARG A 182 14.14 -15.03 5.44
N PRO A 183 14.38 -14.32 6.55
CA PRO A 183 15.46 -14.62 7.48
C PRO A 183 15.49 -16.04 8.06
N VAL A 184 16.68 -16.49 8.39
CA VAL A 184 16.97 -17.75 9.11
C VAL A 184 17.76 -17.42 10.35
N TRP A 185 17.33 -17.95 11.53
CA TRP A 185 18.02 -17.72 12.79
C TRP A 185 17.91 -18.89 13.75
N LEU A 186 18.85 -18.93 14.68
CA LEU A 186 18.78 -19.76 15.86
C LEU A 186 18.07 -19.01 16.98
N GLU A 187 17.22 -19.72 17.73
CA GLU A 187 16.59 -19.22 18.93
C GLU A 187 16.94 -20.14 20.10
N ALA A 188 17.45 -19.58 21.19
CA ALA A 188 17.77 -20.30 22.41
C ALA A 188 16.85 -19.84 23.56
N LYS A 189 16.08 -20.75 24.12
CA LYS A 189 15.20 -20.55 25.26
C LYS A 189 15.59 -21.44 26.43
N PRO A 190 15.40 -21.00 27.68
CA PRO A 190 15.58 -21.90 28.85
C PRO A 190 14.60 -23.06 28.81
N GLN A 191 14.88 -24.14 29.56
CA GLN A 191 13.99 -25.31 29.61
C GLN A 191 12.64 -24.94 30.24
N THR A 192 12.66 -24.22 31.37
CA THR A 192 11.43 -23.64 31.95
C THR A 192 11.18 -22.29 31.34
N ARG A 193 10.11 -22.16 30.56
CA ARG A 193 9.91 -21.00 29.70
C ARG A 193 8.45 -20.70 29.38
N ILE A 194 8.25 -19.45 28.97
CA ILE A 194 7.07 -19.02 28.25
C ILE A 194 7.29 -19.44 26.79
N GLU A 195 6.49 -20.33 26.30
CA GLU A 195 6.58 -20.87 24.95
C GLU A 195 5.93 -19.93 23.93
N HIS A 196 4.71 -19.52 24.20
CA HIS A 196 3.92 -18.63 23.38
C HIS A 196 3.03 -17.71 24.24
N ILE A 197 2.75 -16.52 23.72
CA ILE A 197 1.83 -15.55 24.32
C ILE A 197 0.87 -15.07 23.22
N ALA A 198 -0.43 -15.09 23.52
CA ALA A 198 -1.44 -14.40 22.77
C ALA A 198 -2.20 -13.43 23.70
N VAL A 199 -2.48 -12.23 23.23
CA VAL A 199 -3.07 -11.16 24.03
C VAL A 199 -4.41 -10.74 23.43
N ASP A 200 -5.43 -10.66 24.29
CA ASP A 200 -6.69 -9.99 24.00
C ASP A 200 -6.78 -8.74 24.89
N ALA A 201 -6.49 -7.56 24.30
CA ALA A 201 -6.46 -6.26 24.98
C ALA A 201 -7.58 -5.37 24.44
N LYS A 202 -8.57 -5.07 25.30
CA LYS A 202 -9.76 -4.29 24.97
C LYS A 202 -9.52 -2.79 25.18
N MET A 203 -10.31 -1.97 24.51
CA MET A 203 -10.20 -0.49 24.54
C MET A 203 -10.36 0.12 25.95
N ASP A 204 -11.04 -0.58 26.85
CA ASP A 204 -11.30 -0.15 28.23
C ASP A 204 -10.19 -0.55 29.22
N GLY A 205 -9.12 -1.18 28.71
CA GLY A 205 -7.97 -1.67 29.50
C GLY A 205 -8.10 -3.11 29.96
N GLU A 206 -9.23 -3.81 29.77
CA GLU A 206 -9.32 -5.24 30.02
C GLU A 206 -8.32 -5.97 29.11
N MET A 207 -7.50 -6.82 29.73
CA MET A 207 -6.53 -7.65 29.02
C MET A 207 -6.59 -9.07 29.52
N LYS A 208 -6.64 -10.03 28.60
CA LYS A 208 -6.44 -11.45 28.86
C LYS A 208 -5.15 -11.91 28.18
N LEU A 209 -4.27 -12.47 28.99
CA LEU A 209 -2.99 -13.02 28.58
C LEU A 209 -3.12 -14.55 28.51
N TYR A 210 -3.08 -15.08 27.30
CA TYR A 210 -3.09 -16.51 27.01
C TYR A 210 -1.65 -17.00 26.88
N THR A 211 -1.23 -17.93 27.67
CA THR A 211 0.17 -18.40 27.69
C THR A 211 0.27 -19.90 27.46
N GLU A 212 1.26 -20.29 26.68
CA GLU A 212 1.75 -21.66 26.65
C GLU A 212 3.06 -21.71 27.44
N LEU A 213 3.10 -22.47 28.55
CA LEU A 213 4.27 -22.60 29.40
C LEU A 213 4.87 -23.99 29.24
N LYS A 214 6.20 -24.11 29.30
CA LYS A 214 6.92 -25.39 29.26
C LYS A 214 7.85 -25.54 30.47
N GLY A 215 7.98 -26.73 30.97
CA GLY A 215 8.87 -27.08 32.09
C GLY A 215 8.47 -26.50 33.45
N VAL A 216 7.24 -26.01 33.59
CA VAL A 216 6.70 -25.49 34.86
C VAL A 216 6.23 -26.61 35.75
N LYS A 217 6.27 -26.40 37.07
CA LYS A 217 5.87 -27.34 38.11
C LYS A 217 4.58 -26.92 38.84
N GLY A 218 3.98 -25.79 38.42
CA GLY A 218 2.75 -25.22 38.99
C GLY A 218 2.96 -24.41 40.29
N LYS A 219 4.20 -24.08 40.62
CA LYS A 219 4.57 -23.23 41.76
C LYS A 219 5.24 -21.93 41.35
N GLU A 220 5.30 -21.70 40.06
CA GLU A 220 5.87 -20.51 39.45
C GLU A 220 4.89 -19.35 39.53
N ASN A 221 5.43 -18.13 39.43
CA ASN A 221 4.68 -16.90 39.30
C ASN A 221 4.91 -16.27 37.92
N LEU A 222 3.86 -15.75 37.36
CA LEU A 222 3.92 -14.94 36.13
C LEU A 222 3.76 -13.47 36.48
N THR A 223 4.69 -12.62 36.06
CA THR A 223 4.57 -11.16 36.21
C THR A 223 4.46 -10.51 34.88
N ALA A 224 3.60 -9.50 34.75
CA ALA A 224 3.48 -8.66 33.57
C ALA A 224 3.66 -7.17 33.94
N ALA A 225 4.41 -6.44 33.11
CA ALA A 225 4.63 -5.00 33.20
C ALA A 225 4.34 -4.36 31.85
N LEU A 226 3.56 -3.29 31.84
CA LEU A 226 3.13 -2.59 30.64
C LEU A 226 3.88 -1.26 30.52
N HIS A 227 4.51 -1.01 29.37
CA HIS A 227 5.28 0.21 29.09
C HIS A 227 4.78 0.85 27.79
N PRO A 228 4.46 2.17 27.77
CA PRO A 228 4.15 2.87 26.51
C PRO A 228 5.34 2.81 25.55
N LEU A 229 5.09 2.58 24.24
CA LEU A 229 6.11 2.71 23.23
C LEU A 229 6.26 4.17 22.83
N GLY A 230 7.50 4.69 22.82
CA GLY A 230 7.81 6.08 22.47
C GLY A 230 7.61 7.11 23.59
N GLY A 231 7.25 6.69 24.80
CA GLY A 231 7.14 7.56 25.99
C GLY A 231 8.32 7.41 26.95
N THR A 232 8.57 8.42 27.76
CA THR A 232 9.52 8.39 28.88
C THR A 232 8.89 7.82 30.15
N ASP A 233 7.57 7.69 30.18
CA ASP A 233 6.83 7.29 31.35
C ASP A 233 6.91 5.77 31.55
N VAL A 234 7.53 5.39 32.63
CA VAL A 234 7.53 4.00 33.09
C VAL A 234 6.12 3.70 33.60
N CYS A 235 5.41 2.80 32.93
CA CYS A 235 4.16 2.30 33.50
C CYS A 235 4.46 1.68 34.86
N SER A 236 3.90 2.26 35.89
CA SER A 236 4.20 1.87 37.29
C SER A 236 3.46 0.63 37.74
N GLU A 237 2.61 0.05 36.89
CA GLU A 237 1.80 -1.08 37.27
C GLU A 237 2.45 -2.40 36.84
N VAL A 238 2.74 -3.25 37.82
CA VAL A 238 3.19 -4.63 37.62
C VAL A 238 2.15 -5.57 38.25
N ARG A 239 1.74 -6.57 37.48
CA ARG A 239 0.83 -7.60 37.97
C ARG A 239 1.55 -8.93 38.10
N THR A 240 1.15 -9.68 39.14
CA THR A 240 1.69 -11.02 39.43
C THR A 240 0.52 -12.00 39.65
N TRP A 241 0.64 -13.15 39.04
CA TRP A 241 -0.28 -14.27 39.19
C TRP A 241 0.49 -15.53 39.54
N GLU A 242 -0.09 -16.40 40.36
CA GLU A 242 0.37 -17.76 40.54
C GLU A 242 0.00 -18.58 39.30
N VAL A 243 0.95 -19.33 38.74
CA VAL A 243 0.72 -20.09 37.51
C VAL A 243 -0.22 -21.26 37.76
N GLY A 244 0.01 -22.05 38.82
CA GLY A 244 -0.83 -23.23 39.11
C GLY A 244 -1.01 -24.14 37.89
N HIS A 245 -2.27 -24.33 37.47
CA HIS A 245 -2.66 -25.03 36.25
C HIS A 245 -3.25 -24.06 35.19
N ASP A 246 -3.25 -22.77 35.47
CA ASP A 246 -3.85 -21.77 34.59
C ASP A 246 -2.94 -21.42 33.42
N SER A 247 -3.56 -21.19 32.28
CA SER A 247 -2.91 -20.68 31.07
C SER A 247 -3.45 -19.31 30.61
N VAL A 248 -4.45 -18.79 31.34
CA VAL A 248 -5.09 -17.51 31.03
C VAL A 248 -5.07 -16.62 32.28
N PHE A 249 -4.51 -15.41 32.13
CA PHE A 249 -4.36 -14.44 33.20
C PHE A 249 -5.03 -13.13 32.77
N ALA A 250 -5.92 -12.62 33.62
CA ALA A 250 -6.69 -11.41 33.30
C ALA A 250 -6.32 -10.24 34.22
N HIS A 251 -6.35 -9.05 33.66
CA HIS A 251 -6.17 -7.81 34.38
C HIS A 251 -6.83 -6.61 33.65
N VAL A 252 -7.20 -5.57 34.37
CA VAL A 252 -7.65 -4.30 33.82
C VAL A 252 -6.56 -3.26 34.09
N TRP A 253 -5.87 -2.86 33.02
CA TRP A 253 -4.86 -1.79 33.05
C TRP A 253 -5.52 -0.44 33.09
N LYS A 254 -5.08 0.44 33.98
CA LYS A 254 -5.62 1.79 34.12
C LYS A 254 -4.88 2.76 33.22
N ASN A 255 -5.58 3.81 32.78
CA ASN A 255 -5.00 4.92 32.00
C ASN A 255 -4.31 4.50 30.71
N VAL A 256 -4.80 3.44 30.04
CA VAL A 256 -4.35 3.08 28.70
C VAL A 256 -5.12 3.92 27.66
N GLU A 257 -4.40 4.31 26.61
CA GLU A 257 -5.02 4.96 25.43
C GLU A 257 -5.31 3.89 24.36
N PRO A 258 -6.54 3.86 23.81
CA PRO A 258 -6.88 2.90 22.75
C PRO A 258 -6.05 3.11 21.48
N TRP A 259 -5.73 2.00 20.82
CA TRP A 259 -5.17 2.00 19.49
C TRP A 259 -6.25 2.30 18.46
N THR A 260 -5.99 3.25 17.55
CA THR A 260 -6.84 3.57 16.39
C THR A 260 -5.97 3.82 15.16
N PRO A 261 -6.52 3.76 13.92
CA PRO A 261 -5.80 4.13 12.71
C PRO A 261 -5.26 5.57 12.69
N GLU A 262 -5.87 6.45 13.46
CA GLU A 262 -5.53 7.88 13.53
C GLU A 262 -4.60 8.20 14.71
N LYS A 263 -4.68 7.41 15.79
CA LYS A 263 -3.82 7.50 16.97
C LYS A 263 -3.36 6.10 17.40
N PRO A 264 -2.33 5.54 16.73
CA PRO A 264 -1.90 4.15 16.93
C PRO A 264 -1.05 4.00 18.20
N ARG A 265 -1.69 4.05 19.36
CA ARG A 265 -1.04 3.91 20.66
C ARG A 265 -0.63 2.47 20.91
N LEU A 266 0.66 2.26 21.15
CA LEU A 266 1.25 0.94 21.37
C LEU A 266 1.96 0.86 22.70
N TYR A 267 2.00 -0.34 23.24
CA TYR A 267 2.66 -0.67 24.48
C TYR A 267 3.58 -1.86 24.31
N ASN A 268 4.61 -1.96 25.14
CA ASN A 268 5.43 -3.15 25.29
C ASN A 268 5.04 -3.87 26.58
N LEU A 269 4.43 -5.04 26.45
CA LEU A 269 4.09 -5.92 27.56
C LEU A 269 5.27 -6.83 27.84
N ILE A 270 5.94 -6.62 28.97
CA ILE A 270 7.05 -7.45 29.43
C ILE A 270 6.50 -8.52 30.37
N VAL A 271 6.64 -9.79 29.98
CA VAL A 271 6.18 -10.95 30.76
C VAL A 271 7.37 -11.74 31.31
N THR A 272 7.38 -12.00 32.60
CA THR A 272 8.46 -12.72 33.26
C THR A 272 7.89 -13.90 34.07
N LEU A 273 8.36 -15.08 33.78
CA LEU A 273 8.11 -16.29 34.57
C LEU A 273 9.15 -16.38 35.71
N ARG A 274 8.71 -16.56 36.93
CA ARG A 274 9.57 -16.60 38.12
C ARG A 274 9.33 -17.90 38.91
N ASN A 275 10.35 -18.37 39.63
CA ASN A 275 10.18 -19.44 40.59
C ASN A 275 9.56 -18.96 41.93
N GLU A 276 9.34 -19.85 42.86
CA GLU A 276 8.76 -19.54 44.18
C GLU A 276 9.58 -18.49 44.97
N GLU A 277 10.90 -18.47 44.80
CA GLU A 277 11.79 -17.51 45.46
C GLU A 277 11.84 -16.14 44.71
N GLY A 278 11.03 -15.94 43.67
CA GLY A 278 10.97 -14.72 42.90
C GLY A 278 12.09 -14.54 41.85
N LYS A 279 12.98 -15.54 41.68
CA LYS A 279 14.02 -15.52 40.65
C LYS A 279 13.41 -15.70 39.27
N ALA A 280 13.79 -14.84 38.32
CA ALA A 280 13.34 -14.96 36.94
C ALA A 280 13.87 -16.26 36.31
N LEU A 281 12.98 -17.01 35.66
CA LEU A 281 13.27 -18.19 34.88
C LEU A 281 13.27 -17.92 33.38
N HIS A 282 12.33 -17.11 32.94
CA HIS A 282 12.27 -16.64 31.54
C HIS A 282 11.60 -15.29 31.48
N ARG A 283 12.07 -14.44 30.58
CA ARG A 283 11.50 -13.13 30.29
C ARG A 283 11.35 -12.96 28.79
N THR A 284 10.19 -12.46 28.37
CA THR A 284 9.88 -12.11 26.98
C THR A 284 9.06 -10.84 26.93
N SER A 285 8.92 -10.23 25.75
CA SER A 285 8.09 -9.05 25.55
C SER A 285 7.21 -9.21 24.32
N VAL A 286 6.03 -8.61 24.36
CA VAL A 286 5.07 -8.58 23.27
C VAL A 286 4.59 -7.14 23.06
N ARG A 287 4.54 -6.69 21.82
CA ARG A 287 3.91 -5.41 21.46
C ARG A 287 2.39 -5.59 21.51
N VAL A 288 1.68 -4.65 22.11
CA VAL A 288 0.22 -4.67 22.23
C VAL A 288 -0.38 -3.30 21.95
N GLY A 289 -1.60 -3.28 21.42
CA GLY A 289 -2.46 -2.11 21.31
C GLY A 289 -3.84 -2.43 21.87
N PHE A 290 -4.35 -1.58 22.75
CA PHE A 290 -5.66 -1.77 23.36
C PHE A 290 -6.75 -1.37 22.38
N ARG A 291 -7.54 -2.32 21.92
CA ARG A 291 -8.66 -2.08 21.02
C ARG A 291 -9.71 -3.16 21.09
N THR A 292 -10.94 -2.80 20.75
CA THR A 292 -12.04 -3.75 20.61
C THR A 292 -12.48 -3.78 19.15
N VAL A 293 -12.37 -4.94 18.51
CA VAL A 293 -12.90 -5.21 17.17
C VAL A 293 -14.19 -5.99 17.33
N ASP A 294 -15.24 -5.56 16.63
CA ASP A 294 -16.57 -6.18 16.72
C ASP A 294 -17.19 -6.27 15.32
N PHE A 295 -17.55 -7.47 14.89
CA PHE A 295 -18.33 -7.67 13.68
C PHE A 295 -19.79 -7.87 14.08
N ARG A 296 -20.66 -7.00 13.60
CA ARG A 296 -22.09 -7.01 13.85
C ARG A 296 -22.84 -7.41 12.58
N PRO A 297 -23.39 -8.64 12.53
CA PRO A 297 -24.20 -9.08 11.42
C PRO A 297 -25.33 -8.06 11.12
N ARG A 298 -25.57 -7.80 9.83
CA ARG A 298 -26.58 -6.83 9.35
C ARG A 298 -26.34 -5.38 9.78
N ASP A 299 -25.14 -5.06 10.20
CA ASP A 299 -24.77 -3.71 10.62
C ASP A 299 -23.39 -3.31 10.09
N GLY A 300 -22.28 -3.92 10.54
CA GLY A 300 -20.95 -3.53 10.06
C GLY A 300 -19.80 -4.08 10.89
N VAL A 301 -18.60 -3.59 10.56
CA VAL A 301 -17.37 -3.81 11.33
C VAL A 301 -17.13 -2.60 12.21
N TYR A 302 -16.80 -2.83 13.48
CA TYR A 302 -16.59 -1.77 14.47
C TYR A 302 -15.21 -1.86 15.09
N LEU A 303 -14.60 -0.72 15.35
CA LEU A 303 -13.38 -0.57 16.13
C LEU A 303 -13.65 0.43 17.25
N ASN A 304 -13.44 0.00 18.49
CA ASN A 304 -13.65 0.84 19.67
C ASN A 304 -15.05 1.49 19.72
N GLY A 305 -16.07 0.77 19.27
CA GLY A 305 -17.43 1.26 19.19
C GLY A 305 -17.76 2.16 18.00
N THR A 306 -16.76 2.54 17.20
CA THR A 306 -16.94 3.35 15.98
C THR A 306 -17.06 2.43 14.76
N LYS A 307 -18.08 2.65 13.93
CA LYS A 307 -18.27 1.92 12.69
C LYS A 307 -17.16 2.24 11.69
N LEU A 308 -16.52 1.21 11.18
CA LEU A 308 -15.45 1.34 10.21
C LEU A 308 -15.99 1.48 8.78
N VAL A 309 -15.30 2.34 8.01
CA VAL A 309 -15.32 2.32 6.55
C VAL A 309 -13.87 2.17 6.10
N MET A 310 -13.50 0.97 5.64
CA MET A 310 -12.12 0.67 5.24
C MET A 310 -11.83 1.24 3.86
N LYS A 311 -10.89 2.18 3.79
CA LYS A 311 -10.31 2.73 2.56
C LYS A 311 -9.07 1.87 2.27
N GLY A 312 -9.28 0.74 1.63
CA GLY A 312 -8.32 -0.34 1.56
C GLY A 312 -7.57 -0.45 0.25
N ILE A 313 -6.44 -1.16 0.31
CA ILE A 313 -5.59 -1.53 -0.82
C ILE A 313 -5.13 -2.98 -0.68
N ASN A 314 -5.09 -3.71 -1.80
CA ASN A 314 -4.43 -5.01 -1.87
C ASN A 314 -2.93 -4.80 -2.12
N ARG A 315 -2.07 -5.49 -1.36
CA ARG A 315 -0.62 -5.36 -1.46
C ARG A 315 0.05 -6.73 -1.53
N HIS A 316 0.90 -6.91 -2.51
CA HIS A 316 1.89 -7.97 -2.55
C HIS A 316 3.21 -7.56 -1.90
N SER A 317 3.88 -8.48 -1.16
CA SER A 317 5.26 -8.30 -0.71
C SER A 317 6.16 -8.53 -1.90
N PHE A 318 6.58 -7.44 -2.58
CA PHE A 318 7.31 -7.52 -3.84
C PHE A 318 8.21 -6.30 -4.09
N HIS A 319 9.39 -6.56 -4.69
CA HIS A 319 10.31 -5.53 -5.16
C HIS A 319 11.03 -6.02 -6.43
N PRO A 320 11.30 -5.16 -7.45
CA PRO A 320 11.91 -5.59 -8.71
C PRO A 320 13.26 -6.32 -8.56
N ASP A 321 14.10 -5.90 -7.61
CA ASP A 321 15.44 -6.43 -7.39
C ASP A 321 15.47 -7.58 -6.36
N GLY A 322 14.43 -7.72 -5.55
CA GLY A 322 14.35 -8.72 -4.49
C GLY A 322 13.30 -9.80 -4.69
N GLY A 323 12.40 -9.63 -5.67
CA GLY A 323 11.21 -10.47 -5.75
C GLY A 323 10.40 -10.33 -4.46
N ARG A 324 10.17 -11.44 -3.75
CA ARG A 324 9.47 -11.46 -2.46
C ARG A 324 10.38 -11.22 -1.24
N THR A 325 11.70 -11.12 -1.46
CA THR A 325 12.63 -10.70 -0.41
C THR A 325 12.53 -9.18 -0.26
N THR A 326 11.96 -8.74 0.86
CA THR A 326 11.80 -7.32 1.20
C THR A 326 12.66 -6.99 2.43
N ASN A 327 12.62 -5.74 2.90
CA ASN A 327 13.28 -5.32 4.12
C ASN A 327 12.37 -4.36 4.91
N LYS A 328 12.82 -4.01 6.11
CA LYS A 328 12.06 -3.14 7.01
C LYS A 328 11.83 -1.75 6.45
N GLU A 329 12.84 -1.19 5.80
CA GLU A 329 12.82 0.14 5.20
C GLU A 329 11.76 0.23 4.10
N LEU A 330 11.71 -0.76 3.20
CA LEU A 330 10.68 -0.85 2.16
C LEU A 330 9.28 -0.99 2.76
N SER A 331 9.12 -1.77 3.83
CA SER A 331 7.83 -1.93 4.51
C SER A 331 7.34 -0.63 5.14
N ILE A 332 8.23 0.13 5.75
CA ILE A 332 7.90 1.46 6.30
C ILE A 332 7.54 2.43 5.16
N GLN A 333 8.30 2.41 4.07
CA GLN A 333 8.02 3.23 2.88
C GLN A 333 6.64 2.92 2.30
N ASP A 334 6.32 1.64 2.10
CA ASP A 334 5.02 1.21 1.58
C ASP A 334 3.89 1.67 2.50
N ALA A 335 4.00 1.45 3.81
CA ALA A 335 3.00 1.87 4.77
C ALA A 335 2.81 3.40 4.80
N LEU A 336 3.89 4.16 4.68
CA LEU A 336 3.84 5.63 4.60
C LEU A 336 3.15 6.11 3.31
N LEU A 337 3.44 5.51 2.16
CA LEU A 337 2.79 5.86 0.89
C LEU A 337 1.30 5.51 0.91
N ILE A 338 0.93 4.36 1.50
CA ILE A 338 -0.47 3.98 1.69
C ILE A 338 -1.19 5.01 2.59
N LYS A 339 -0.58 5.43 3.69
CA LYS A 339 -1.11 6.50 4.55
C LYS A 339 -1.20 7.84 3.81
N GLU A 340 -0.22 8.18 2.97
CA GLU A 340 -0.21 9.42 2.19
C GLU A 340 -1.38 9.48 1.19
N MET A 341 -1.87 8.33 0.71
CA MET A 341 -3.09 8.23 -0.10
C MET A 341 -4.39 8.33 0.74
N ASN A 342 -4.30 8.63 2.03
CA ASN A 342 -5.43 8.67 2.97
C ASN A 342 -6.14 7.32 3.15
N MET A 343 -5.44 6.23 2.86
CA MET A 343 -5.91 4.88 3.13
C MET A 343 -5.78 4.53 4.62
N ASN A 344 -6.63 3.64 5.10
CA ASN A 344 -6.61 3.17 6.49
C ASN A 344 -6.57 1.65 6.61
N ALA A 345 -6.56 0.90 5.50
CA ALA A 345 -6.60 -0.55 5.51
C ALA A 345 -5.75 -1.19 4.39
N VAL A 346 -5.22 -2.39 4.67
CA VAL A 346 -4.45 -3.20 3.72
C VAL A 346 -4.95 -4.65 3.79
N ARG A 347 -4.98 -5.34 2.64
CA ARG A 347 -5.15 -6.78 2.52
C ARG A 347 -3.98 -7.37 1.73
N SER A 348 -3.57 -8.58 2.04
CA SER A 348 -2.63 -9.38 1.25
C SER A 348 -3.20 -10.77 0.95
N HIS A 349 -2.63 -11.47 -0.05
CA HIS A 349 -3.03 -12.82 -0.48
C HIS A 349 -2.28 -13.94 0.26
N TYR A 350 -1.45 -13.59 1.22
CA TYR A 350 -0.65 -14.48 2.05
C TYR A 350 -0.07 -13.69 3.23
N PRO A 351 0.37 -14.34 4.32
CA PRO A 351 0.98 -13.65 5.44
C PRO A 351 2.18 -12.80 5.01
N PRO A 352 2.18 -11.49 5.30
CA PRO A 352 3.25 -10.57 4.88
C PRO A 352 4.52 -10.79 5.71
N ASP A 353 5.56 -10.01 5.46
CA ASP A 353 6.69 -9.90 6.36
C ASP A 353 6.25 -9.29 7.70
N GLU A 354 6.76 -9.80 8.83
CA GLU A 354 6.40 -9.31 10.17
C GLU A 354 6.67 -7.82 10.32
N HIS A 355 7.78 -7.32 9.74
CA HIS A 355 8.11 -5.90 9.78
C HIS A 355 7.11 -5.00 9.02
N PHE A 356 6.28 -5.56 8.10
CA PHE A 356 5.19 -4.81 7.50
C PHE A 356 3.99 -4.69 8.45
N LEU A 357 3.65 -5.75 9.18
CA LEU A 357 2.64 -5.69 10.26
C LEU A 357 3.09 -4.74 11.38
N ASP A 358 4.37 -4.76 11.74
CA ASP A 358 4.97 -3.79 12.67
C ASP A 358 4.80 -2.34 12.21
N ALA A 359 4.96 -2.08 10.90
CA ALA A 359 4.74 -0.77 10.31
C ALA A 359 3.25 -0.39 10.34
N CYS A 360 2.35 -1.33 10.02
CA CYS A 360 0.89 -1.13 10.11
C CYS A 360 0.45 -0.82 11.55
N ASP A 361 0.95 -1.55 12.54
CA ASP A 361 0.69 -1.29 13.96
C ASP A 361 1.09 0.13 14.35
N SER A 362 2.29 0.56 13.92
CA SER A 362 2.91 1.83 14.32
C SER A 362 2.34 3.03 13.60
N LEU A 363 1.87 2.87 12.35
CA LEU A 363 1.35 3.93 11.51
C LEU A 363 -0.20 3.97 11.47
N GLY A 364 -0.85 2.99 12.10
CA GLY A 364 -2.31 2.93 12.14
C GLY A 364 -2.93 2.54 10.81
N LEU A 365 -2.53 1.40 10.25
CA LEU A 365 -3.19 0.75 9.12
C LEU A 365 -3.90 -0.50 9.63
N LEU A 366 -5.20 -0.61 9.36
CA LEU A 366 -5.95 -1.85 9.58
C LEU A 366 -5.44 -2.93 8.64
N TYR A 367 -5.48 -4.20 9.06
CA TYR A 367 -4.98 -5.27 8.24
C TYR A 367 -5.94 -6.46 8.17
N ILE A 368 -6.10 -7.01 6.98
CA ILE A 368 -6.73 -8.32 6.73
C ILE A 368 -5.61 -9.28 6.36
N ASP A 369 -5.30 -10.21 7.27
CA ASP A 369 -4.25 -11.21 7.07
C ASP A 369 -4.85 -12.50 6.50
N GLU A 370 -4.26 -13.01 5.41
CA GLU A 370 -4.86 -14.06 4.60
C GLU A 370 -4.01 -15.33 4.59
N LEU A 371 -4.66 -16.47 4.85
CA LEU A 371 -4.14 -17.78 4.49
C LEU A 371 -4.08 -17.88 2.96
N ALA A 372 -2.92 -18.14 2.38
CA ALA A 372 -2.82 -18.26 0.93
C ALA A 372 -3.74 -19.36 0.39
N GLY A 373 -4.27 -19.15 -0.82
CA GLY A 373 -5.22 -20.06 -1.44
C GLY A 373 -5.87 -19.41 -2.67
N TRP A 374 -5.09 -19.18 -3.75
CA TRP A 374 -5.60 -18.49 -4.92
C TRP A 374 -6.41 -19.44 -5.81
N GLN A 375 -7.75 -19.26 -5.80
CA GLN A 375 -8.75 -20.08 -6.55
C GLN A 375 -8.74 -21.59 -6.23
N ASN A 376 -7.82 -22.06 -5.40
CA ASN A 376 -7.70 -23.43 -4.95
C ASN A 376 -7.25 -23.49 -3.48
N ALA A 377 -7.86 -24.37 -2.71
CA ALA A 377 -7.57 -24.50 -1.29
C ALA A 377 -6.45 -25.50 -1.00
N TYR A 378 -5.82 -25.34 0.17
CA TYR A 378 -5.02 -26.41 0.77
C TYR A 378 -5.90 -27.58 1.17
N ASP A 379 -5.34 -28.79 1.16
CA ASP A 379 -5.95 -29.92 1.87
C ASP A 379 -6.05 -29.61 3.39
N THR A 380 -6.98 -30.31 4.07
CA THR A 380 -7.26 -30.00 5.49
C THR A 380 -6.06 -30.22 6.41
N VAL A 381 -5.19 -31.19 6.13
CA VAL A 381 -4.01 -31.47 6.97
C VAL A 381 -3.00 -30.33 6.85
N THR A 382 -2.62 -30.00 5.62
CA THR A 382 -1.69 -28.92 5.33
C THR A 382 -2.26 -27.57 5.79
N GLY A 383 -3.50 -27.25 5.40
CA GLY A 383 -4.15 -25.99 5.76
C GLY A 383 -4.27 -25.80 7.27
N SER A 384 -4.57 -26.87 8.03
CA SER A 384 -4.64 -26.79 9.51
C SER A 384 -3.31 -26.42 10.14
N LYS A 385 -2.19 -26.93 9.62
CA LYS A 385 -0.85 -26.58 10.08
C LYS A 385 -0.55 -25.12 9.77
N LEU A 386 -0.81 -24.67 8.55
CA LEU A 386 -0.51 -23.33 8.09
C LEU A 386 -1.35 -22.26 8.79
N VAL A 387 -2.65 -22.52 9.05
CA VAL A 387 -3.49 -21.63 9.89
C VAL A 387 -2.87 -21.45 11.28
N LYS A 388 -2.41 -22.54 11.91
CA LYS A 388 -1.75 -22.45 13.21
C LYS A 388 -0.48 -21.62 13.17
N GLU A 389 0.37 -21.83 12.16
CA GLU A 389 1.63 -21.11 11.98
C GLU A 389 1.41 -19.62 11.75
N MET A 390 0.45 -19.25 10.89
CA MET A 390 0.07 -17.87 10.63
C MET A 390 -0.41 -17.16 11.89
N ILE A 391 -1.42 -17.72 12.56
CA ILE A 391 -2.00 -17.09 13.75
C ILE A 391 -0.99 -17.04 14.90
N ALA A 392 -0.20 -18.08 15.12
CA ALA A 392 0.81 -18.08 16.19
C ALA A 392 1.87 -16.98 15.99
N ARG A 393 2.17 -16.59 14.73
CA ARG A 393 3.06 -15.47 14.43
C ARG A 393 2.35 -14.12 14.63
N ASP A 394 1.11 -13.98 14.13
CA ASP A 394 0.52 -12.67 13.88
C ASP A 394 -0.58 -12.24 14.86
N VAL A 395 -0.99 -13.14 15.77
CA VAL A 395 -2.14 -12.94 16.69
C VAL A 395 -2.06 -11.66 17.52
N ASN A 396 -0.86 -11.17 17.83
CA ASN A 396 -0.64 -10.04 18.74
C ASN A 396 -0.62 -8.68 18.02
N HIS A 397 -0.64 -8.64 16.69
CA HIS A 397 -0.68 -7.38 15.95
C HIS A 397 -2.04 -6.69 16.10
N PRO A 398 -2.11 -5.48 16.70
CA PRO A 398 -3.37 -4.76 16.85
C PRO A 398 -3.95 -4.29 15.52
N CYS A 399 -3.14 -4.14 14.47
CA CYS A 399 -3.59 -3.77 13.13
C CYS A 399 -4.50 -4.84 12.51
N ILE A 400 -4.34 -6.13 12.83
CA ILE A 400 -5.17 -7.19 12.26
C ILE A 400 -6.59 -7.11 12.87
N VAL A 401 -7.58 -6.89 12.00
CA VAL A 401 -9.00 -6.77 12.39
C VAL A 401 -9.85 -7.92 11.89
N LEU A 402 -9.45 -8.56 10.82
CA LEU A 402 -10.11 -9.73 10.22
C LEU A 402 -9.05 -10.75 9.78
N TRP A 403 -9.42 -12.02 9.80
CA TRP A 403 -8.69 -13.09 9.14
C TRP A 403 -9.35 -13.44 7.81
N SER A 404 -8.57 -13.90 6.86
CA SER A 404 -9.06 -14.35 5.55
C SER A 404 -8.60 -15.78 5.27
N ASN A 405 -9.53 -16.62 4.82
CA ASN A 405 -9.27 -18.03 4.50
C ASN A 405 -9.24 -18.19 2.96
N GLY A 406 -8.13 -17.86 2.34
CA GLY A 406 -7.94 -17.98 0.90
C GLY A 406 -8.61 -16.89 0.06
N ASN A 407 -8.43 -16.99 -1.26
CA ASN A 407 -8.91 -16.03 -2.25
C ASN A 407 -9.69 -16.71 -3.37
N GLU A 408 -10.78 -16.09 -3.85
CA GLU A 408 -11.53 -16.46 -5.08
C GLU A 408 -11.89 -17.95 -5.19
N GLY A 409 -12.40 -18.55 -4.12
CA GLY A 409 -12.72 -19.98 -4.06
C GLY A 409 -11.62 -20.84 -3.46
N GLY A 410 -10.46 -20.26 -3.11
CA GLY A 410 -9.33 -20.96 -2.51
C GLY A 410 -9.45 -21.21 -0.99
N TRP A 411 -10.64 -21.22 -0.44
CA TRP A 411 -10.90 -21.49 0.97
C TRP A 411 -11.24 -22.94 1.26
N ASN A 412 -10.75 -23.43 2.41
CA ASN A 412 -11.17 -24.70 2.96
C ASN A 412 -11.95 -24.47 4.26
N MET A 413 -13.28 -24.47 4.20
CA MET A 413 -14.17 -24.17 5.33
C MET A 413 -13.97 -25.11 6.52
N ALA A 414 -13.41 -26.31 6.32
CA ALA A 414 -13.09 -27.21 7.43
C ALA A 414 -12.01 -26.64 8.36
N THR A 415 -11.24 -25.64 7.91
CA THR A 415 -10.20 -24.97 8.70
C THR A 415 -10.70 -23.73 9.45
N ASP A 416 -11.90 -23.19 9.17
CA ASP A 416 -12.42 -21.96 9.79
C ASP A 416 -12.42 -22.01 11.31
N LYS A 417 -12.86 -23.13 11.88
CA LYS A 417 -12.85 -23.34 13.33
C LYS A 417 -11.47 -23.23 13.98
N LEU A 418 -10.39 -23.38 13.20
CA LEU A 418 -9.02 -23.30 13.71
C LEU A 418 -8.58 -21.84 13.88
N PHE A 419 -9.07 -20.93 13.06
CA PHE A 419 -8.85 -19.50 13.27
C PHE A 419 -9.38 -19.10 14.65
N TYR A 420 -10.65 -19.42 14.96
CA TYR A 420 -11.24 -19.13 16.26
C TYR A 420 -10.61 -19.90 17.43
N ARG A 421 -9.99 -21.06 17.15
CA ARG A 421 -9.28 -21.84 18.17
C ARG A 421 -7.95 -21.24 18.57
N TYR A 422 -7.20 -20.70 17.59
CA TYR A 422 -5.85 -20.17 17.81
C TYR A 422 -5.84 -18.67 18.06
N ASP A 423 -6.90 -17.95 17.67
CA ASP A 423 -7.08 -16.53 17.96
C ASP A 423 -8.01 -16.33 19.18
N PRO A 424 -7.47 -16.01 20.37
CA PRO A 424 -8.29 -15.76 21.54
C PRO A 424 -9.17 -14.52 21.43
N GLN A 425 -8.87 -13.59 20.53
CA GLN A 425 -9.71 -12.42 20.23
C GLN A 425 -10.92 -12.79 19.39
N ARG A 426 -10.92 -13.97 18.76
CA ARG A 426 -12.01 -14.53 17.95
C ARG A 426 -12.42 -13.60 16.80
N ARG A 427 -11.41 -12.93 16.16
CA ARG A 427 -11.65 -12.07 15.00
C ARG A 427 -12.37 -12.84 13.90
N HIS A 428 -13.27 -12.15 13.21
CA HIS A 428 -14.10 -12.76 12.16
C HIS A 428 -13.24 -13.26 10.98
N VAL A 429 -13.66 -14.40 10.39
CA VAL A 429 -12.98 -15.03 9.24
C VAL A 429 -13.79 -14.75 8.00
N ILE A 430 -13.15 -14.15 6.98
CA ILE A 430 -13.78 -13.86 5.70
C ILE A 430 -13.33 -14.83 4.60
N HIS A 431 -14.13 -14.91 3.55
CA HIS A 431 -13.90 -15.74 2.37
C HIS A 431 -13.96 -14.85 1.11
N PRO A 432 -12.87 -14.18 0.71
CA PRO A 432 -12.85 -13.24 -0.41
C PRO A 432 -13.44 -13.81 -1.69
N TRP A 433 -14.29 -12.97 -2.31
CA TRP A 433 -15.21 -13.23 -3.40
C TRP A 433 -16.52 -13.91 -3.00
N ALA A 434 -16.65 -14.41 -1.78
CA ALA A 434 -17.87 -15.08 -1.37
C ALA A 434 -18.92 -14.13 -0.77
N ASP A 435 -20.16 -14.52 -0.89
CA ASP A 435 -21.29 -14.08 -0.10
C ASP A 435 -21.50 -15.11 1.02
N PHE A 436 -20.86 -14.92 2.15
CA PHE A 436 -20.76 -15.90 3.22
C PHE A 436 -20.80 -15.27 4.60
N ASP A 437 -21.44 -15.93 5.58
CA ASP A 437 -21.46 -15.58 7.00
C ASP A 437 -21.81 -14.10 7.27
N GLU A 438 -22.96 -13.65 6.70
CA GLU A 438 -23.48 -12.28 6.87
C GLU A 438 -22.58 -11.18 6.26
N LEU A 439 -21.53 -11.53 5.52
CA LEU A 439 -20.61 -10.65 4.83
C LEU A 439 -20.54 -10.95 3.34
N ASP A 440 -20.63 -9.91 2.53
CA ASP A 440 -20.48 -9.95 1.08
C ASP A 440 -19.15 -9.31 0.69
N THR A 441 -18.21 -10.12 0.24
CA THR A 441 -16.85 -9.72 -0.16
C THR A 441 -16.63 -9.76 -1.67
N HIS A 442 -17.69 -9.60 -2.45
CA HIS A 442 -17.67 -9.73 -3.92
C HIS A 442 -16.53 -8.95 -4.57
N HIS A 443 -15.80 -9.60 -5.49
CA HIS A 443 -14.75 -8.96 -6.27
C HIS A 443 -15.32 -8.23 -7.49
N TYR A 444 -14.74 -7.08 -7.80
CA TYR A 444 -15.06 -6.26 -8.98
C TYR A 444 -16.55 -6.03 -9.21
N PRO A 445 -17.29 -5.57 -8.18
CA PRO A 445 -18.69 -5.27 -8.34
C PRO A 445 -18.87 -4.15 -9.36
N ALA A 446 -19.77 -4.33 -10.33
CA ALA A 446 -20.12 -3.25 -11.22
C ALA A 446 -20.78 -2.10 -10.46
N TYR A 447 -20.69 -0.87 -10.98
CA TYR A 447 -21.24 0.33 -10.33
C TYR A 447 -22.69 0.19 -9.85
N LEU A 448 -23.55 -0.50 -10.64
CA LEU A 448 -24.95 -0.76 -10.30
C LEU A 448 -25.15 -1.96 -9.36
N THR A 449 -24.18 -2.84 -9.19
CA THR A 449 -24.31 -4.05 -8.35
C THR A 449 -24.66 -3.68 -6.90
N GLY A 450 -24.03 -2.66 -6.35
CA GLY A 450 -24.30 -2.17 -5.00
C GLY A 450 -25.76 -1.79 -4.76
N VAL A 451 -26.45 -1.23 -5.76
CA VAL A 451 -27.86 -0.83 -5.62
C VAL A 451 -28.76 -2.02 -5.36
N GLY A 452 -28.68 -3.07 -6.15
CA GLY A 452 -29.49 -4.27 -5.99
C GLY A 452 -29.21 -4.98 -4.66
N ARG A 453 -27.95 -5.06 -4.26
CA ARG A 453 -27.53 -5.66 -2.99
C ARG A 453 -28.04 -4.87 -1.79
N PHE A 454 -27.95 -3.54 -1.83
CA PHE A 454 -28.44 -2.68 -0.77
C PHE A 454 -29.97 -2.61 -0.68
N THR A 455 -30.65 -2.73 -1.80
CA THR A 455 -32.14 -2.68 -1.83
C THR A 455 -32.77 -3.98 -1.32
N ASN A 456 -32.16 -5.13 -1.64
CA ASN A 456 -32.70 -6.45 -1.35
C ASN A 456 -31.85 -7.24 -0.34
N GLY A 457 -30.68 -6.72 0.05
CA GLY A 457 -29.74 -7.38 0.93
C GLY A 457 -29.75 -6.82 2.34
N TYR A 458 -29.30 -7.66 3.27
CA TYR A 458 -29.12 -7.33 4.68
C TYR A 458 -27.70 -7.62 5.16
N LYS A 459 -26.80 -8.02 4.26
CA LYS A 459 -25.41 -8.38 4.58
C LYS A 459 -24.52 -7.16 4.57
N VAL A 460 -23.51 -7.19 5.41
CA VAL A 460 -22.42 -6.21 5.35
C VAL A 460 -21.71 -6.34 4.01
N PHE A 461 -21.55 -5.24 3.29
CA PHE A 461 -20.88 -5.22 1.97
C PHE A 461 -19.49 -4.63 2.08
N MET A 462 -18.49 -5.42 1.72
CA MET A 462 -17.08 -5.04 1.75
C MET A 462 -16.32 -5.74 0.60
N PRO A 463 -16.34 -5.21 -0.63
CA PRO A 463 -15.58 -5.79 -1.73
C PRO A 463 -14.10 -5.84 -1.38
N THR A 464 -13.55 -7.06 -1.32
CA THR A 464 -12.14 -7.26 -1.00
C THR A 464 -11.21 -7.02 -2.20
N GLU A 465 -11.78 -6.88 -3.39
CA GLU A 465 -11.12 -6.32 -4.57
C GLU A 465 -12.12 -5.53 -5.41
N PHE A 466 -11.78 -4.30 -5.79
CA PHE A 466 -12.58 -3.51 -6.73
C PHE A 466 -11.70 -2.50 -7.47
N MET A 467 -12.17 -2.01 -8.63
CA MET A 467 -11.48 -1.04 -9.47
C MET A 467 -10.07 -1.49 -9.83
N HIS A 468 -9.97 -2.53 -10.65
CA HIS A 468 -8.72 -3.08 -11.12
C HIS A 468 -7.96 -2.09 -12.02
N GLY A 469 -6.67 -1.85 -11.74
CA GLY A 469 -5.86 -0.86 -12.44
C GLY A 469 -5.81 -1.02 -13.96
N LEU A 470 -5.79 -2.28 -14.45
CA LEU A 470 -5.78 -2.56 -15.88
C LEU A 470 -7.14 -2.46 -16.56
N TYR A 471 -8.21 -2.94 -15.91
CA TYR A 471 -9.49 -3.12 -16.57
C TYR A 471 -10.43 -1.92 -16.42
N ASP A 472 -10.26 -1.14 -15.37
CA ASP A 472 -11.09 0.02 -15.04
C ASP A 472 -10.45 1.36 -15.43
N GLN A 473 -9.48 1.35 -16.34
CA GLN A 473 -8.75 2.54 -16.84
C GLN A 473 -8.05 3.37 -15.75
N GLY A 474 -7.58 2.69 -14.69
CA GLY A 474 -6.91 3.31 -13.56
C GLY A 474 -7.81 3.50 -12.34
N HIS A 475 -7.24 3.35 -11.17
CA HIS A 475 -7.95 3.35 -9.88
C HIS A 475 -8.65 4.68 -9.56
N GLY A 476 -8.14 5.79 -10.08
CA GLY A 476 -8.73 7.13 -9.86
C GLY A 476 -9.96 7.40 -10.69
N ALA A 477 -10.13 6.71 -11.82
CA ALA A 477 -11.26 6.88 -12.70
C ALA A 477 -12.53 6.24 -12.10
N GLY A 478 -13.56 7.05 -11.85
CA GLY A 478 -14.82 6.58 -11.29
C GLY A 478 -14.79 6.25 -9.78
N LEU A 479 -13.65 6.31 -9.09
CA LEU A 479 -13.58 6.00 -7.65
C LEU A 479 -14.52 6.90 -6.83
N GLU A 480 -14.62 8.20 -7.13
CA GLU A 480 -15.51 9.11 -6.40
C GLU A 480 -16.98 8.71 -6.56
N ASP A 481 -17.37 8.24 -7.76
CA ASP A 481 -18.74 7.79 -8.04
C ASP A 481 -19.07 6.51 -7.26
N PHE A 482 -18.20 5.50 -7.34
CA PHE A 482 -18.35 4.24 -6.59
C PHE A 482 -18.41 4.51 -5.08
N TRP A 483 -17.45 5.28 -4.58
CA TRP A 483 -17.33 5.56 -3.15
C TRP A 483 -18.51 6.36 -2.60
N THR A 484 -18.94 7.40 -3.32
CA THR A 484 -20.13 8.20 -2.95
C THR A 484 -21.37 7.32 -2.89
N ARG A 485 -21.53 6.44 -3.87
CA ARG A 485 -22.68 5.54 -3.93
C ARG A 485 -22.67 4.50 -2.81
N TYR A 486 -21.54 3.87 -2.56
CA TYR A 486 -21.42 2.80 -1.57
C TYR A 486 -21.51 3.34 -0.14
N THR A 487 -20.86 4.45 0.16
CA THR A 487 -20.89 5.08 1.49
C THR A 487 -22.27 5.67 1.86
N ALA A 488 -23.15 5.88 0.89
CA ALA A 488 -24.53 6.28 1.15
C ALA A 488 -25.35 5.16 1.82
N HIS A 489 -24.86 3.91 1.79
CA HIS A 489 -25.57 2.79 2.38
C HIS A 489 -24.96 2.38 3.73
N PRO A 490 -25.77 2.20 4.79
CA PRO A 490 -25.29 1.91 6.14
C PRO A 490 -24.60 0.54 6.28
N LEU A 491 -24.83 -0.41 5.39
CA LEU A 491 -24.18 -1.72 5.41
C LEU A 491 -22.78 -1.75 4.75
N PHE A 492 -22.34 -0.64 4.17
CA PHE A 492 -21.01 -0.59 3.54
C PHE A 492 -19.92 -0.47 4.60
N ALA A 493 -18.98 -1.42 4.61
CA ALA A 493 -17.86 -1.46 5.54
C ALA A 493 -16.52 -1.08 4.88
N GLY A 494 -16.54 -0.56 3.65
CA GLY A 494 -15.35 -0.19 2.88
C GLY A 494 -15.04 -1.15 1.75
N GLY A 495 -13.89 -0.98 1.11
CA GLY A 495 -13.44 -1.81 -0.01
C GLY A 495 -11.95 -1.67 -0.26
N PHE A 496 -11.36 -2.61 -1.01
CA PHE A 496 -9.93 -2.69 -1.24
C PHE A 496 -9.62 -2.59 -2.74
N LEU A 497 -8.89 -1.56 -3.14
CA LEU A 497 -8.47 -1.37 -4.53
C LEU A 497 -7.48 -2.47 -4.94
N TRP A 498 -7.49 -2.86 -6.20
CA TRP A 498 -6.51 -3.73 -6.81
C TRP A 498 -5.67 -2.94 -7.82
N ALA A 499 -4.35 -2.74 -7.64
CA ALA A 499 -3.53 -3.13 -6.51
C ALA A 499 -2.57 -1.98 -6.12
N TYR A 500 -1.69 -2.20 -5.12
CA TYR A 500 -0.81 -1.16 -4.60
C TYR A 500 0.31 -0.77 -5.57
N SER A 501 1.10 -1.76 -6.02
CA SER A 501 2.26 -1.50 -6.88
C SER A 501 2.35 -2.50 -8.02
N ASP A 502 2.92 -2.05 -9.12
CA ASP A 502 3.29 -2.92 -10.23
C ASP A 502 4.25 -4.01 -9.76
N GLU A 503 4.04 -5.26 -10.19
CA GLU A 503 4.87 -6.40 -9.87
C GLU A 503 5.88 -6.72 -10.98
N ALA A 504 6.64 -5.74 -11.45
CA ALA A 504 7.71 -5.96 -12.41
C ALA A 504 8.97 -6.52 -11.74
N VAL A 505 9.58 -7.53 -12.33
CA VAL A 505 10.86 -8.11 -11.89
C VAL A 505 12.00 -7.64 -12.79
N ARG A 506 13.14 -7.28 -12.20
CA ARG A 506 14.35 -7.02 -12.96
C ARG A 506 14.97 -8.34 -13.39
N ARG A 507 14.80 -8.70 -14.66
CA ARG A 507 15.26 -9.97 -15.26
C ARG A 507 16.77 -10.04 -15.37
N THR A 508 17.39 -10.94 -14.61
CA THR A 508 18.85 -11.21 -14.69
C THR A 508 19.26 -12.01 -15.93
N ASP A 509 18.31 -12.61 -16.62
CA ASP A 509 18.49 -13.35 -17.87
C ASP A 509 18.18 -12.53 -19.12
N CYS A 510 17.61 -11.33 -18.97
CA CYS A 510 17.23 -10.43 -20.05
C CYS A 510 17.86 -9.04 -19.90
N ASN A 511 19.14 -8.97 -19.58
CA ASN A 511 19.92 -7.73 -19.47
C ASN A 511 19.32 -6.67 -18.52
N GLY A 512 18.64 -7.09 -17.46
CA GLY A 512 18.09 -6.20 -16.46
C GLY A 512 16.80 -5.47 -16.88
N ILE A 513 16.12 -5.94 -17.92
CA ILE A 513 14.80 -5.41 -18.31
C ILE A 513 13.81 -5.62 -17.16
N LEU A 514 13.00 -4.62 -16.89
CA LEU A 514 11.83 -4.77 -16.02
C LEU A 514 10.74 -5.51 -16.79
N ASP A 515 10.35 -6.67 -16.27
CA ASP A 515 9.36 -7.57 -16.87
C ASP A 515 8.15 -7.65 -15.94
N SER A 516 7.03 -7.12 -16.40
CA SER A 516 5.72 -7.17 -15.72
C SER A 516 4.82 -8.29 -16.24
N GLU A 517 5.40 -9.29 -16.92
CA GLU A 517 4.67 -10.37 -17.60
C GLU A 517 3.62 -9.81 -18.58
N ASP A 518 4.09 -9.06 -19.55
CA ASP A 518 3.30 -8.29 -20.51
C ASP A 518 2.44 -7.24 -19.77
N TYR A 519 1.13 -7.48 -19.66
CA TYR A 519 0.15 -6.62 -19.00
C TYR A 519 -0.55 -7.29 -17.80
N ASN A 520 0.01 -8.37 -17.26
CA ASN A 520 -0.64 -9.06 -16.12
C ASN A 520 -0.33 -8.38 -14.77
N ALA A 521 0.82 -7.75 -14.65
CA ALA A 521 1.30 -7.20 -13.38
C ALA A 521 1.52 -5.67 -13.32
N PRO A 522 1.26 -4.84 -14.37
CA PRO A 522 1.33 -3.39 -14.24
C PRO A 522 -0.05 -2.80 -13.88
N ASP A 523 -0.58 -3.17 -12.72
CA ASP A 523 -1.91 -2.82 -12.24
C ASP A 523 -1.88 -2.01 -10.93
N GLY A 524 -0.71 -1.47 -10.58
CA GLY A 524 -0.47 -0.70 -9.38
C GLY A 524 -1.00 0.74 -9.43
N ILE A 525 -1.11 1.36 -8.24
CA ILE A 525 -1.27 2.80 -8.04
C ILE A 525 0.09 3.50 -8.03
N VAL A 526 1.12 2.76 -7.68
CA VAL A 526 2.51 3.18 -7.77
C VAL A 526 3.28 2.22 -8.67
N GLY A 527 4.28 2.73 -9.35
CA GLY A 527 5.19 1.94 -10.17
C GLY A 527 6.03 0.96 -9.34
N PRO A 528 6.83 0.10 -10.00
CA PRO A 528 7.54 -1.00 -9.34
C PRO A 528 8.57 -0.54 -8.31
N TYR A 529 9.18 0.64 -8.48
CA TYR A 529 10.08 1.27 -7.49
C TYR A 529 9.39 2.32 -6.62
N ARG A 530 8.05 2.27 -6.52
CA ARG A 530 7.20 3.19 -5.72
C ARG A 530 7.07 4.59 -6.31
N GLU A 531 7.22 4.74 -7.61
CA GLU A 531 6.93 5.98 -8.33
C GLU A 531 5.44 6.29 -8.22
N LYS A 532 5.10 7.52 -7.83
CA LYS A 532 3.71 7.96 -7.70
C LYS A 532 3.11 8.23 -9.08
N GLU A 533 2.07 7.50 -9.42
CA GLU A 533 1.34 7.67 -10.67
C GLU A 533 0.13 8.61 -10.54
N GLY A 534 -0.60 8.85 -11.62
CA GLY A 534 -1.75 9.75 -11.61
C GLY A 534 -2.86 9.31 -10.65
N SER A 535 -3.10 7.99 -10.55
CA SER A 535 -4.07 7.38 -9.63
C SER A 535 -3.76 7.66 -8.16
N PHE A 536 -2.48 7.75 -7.78
CA PHE A 536 -2.05 8.08 -6.43
C PHE A 536 -2.66 9.39 -5.92
N TYR A 537 -2.60 10.44 -6.73
CA TYR A 537 -3.11 11.76 -6.37
C TYR A 537 -4.63 11.81 -6.39
N SER A 538 -5.26 11.12 -7.32
CA SER A 538 -6.73 11.02 -7.38
C SER A 538 -7.30 10.31 -6.16
N VAL A 539 -6.74 9.17 -5.78
CA VAL A 539 -7.15 8.42 -4.58
C VAL A 539 -6.94 9.24 -3.32
N ARG A 540 -5.77 9.89 -3.19
CA ARG A 540 -5.45 10.78 -2.07
C ARG A 540 -6.49 11.89 -1.89
N GLU A 541 -6.94 12.49 -2.97
CA GLU A 541 -7.96 13.54 -2.94
C GLU A 541 -9.35 13.00 -2.59
N ILE A 542 -9.77 11.93 -3.24
CA ILE A 542 -11.11 11.34 -3.06
C ILE A 542 -11.29 10.83 -1.62
N TRP A 543 -10.25 10.21 -1.07
CA TRP A 543 -10.24 9.65 0.28
C TRP A 543 -9.74 10.60 1.37
N SER A 544 -9.56 11.89 1.03
CA SER A 544 -9.17 12.90 2.03
C SER A 544 -10.11 12.86 3.25
N PRO A 545 -9.54 12.85 4.47
CA PRO A 545 -10.33 12.85 5.70
C PRO A 545 -10.97 14.20 6.00
N ILE A 546 -10.61 15.25 5.26
CA ILE A 546 -11.26 16.57 5.32
C ILE A 546 -11.78 16.89 3.92
N LYS A 547 -13.09 16.79 3.73
CA LYS A 547 -13.71 17.08 2.44
C LYS A 547 -14.16 18.54 2.37
N ILE A 548 -13.58 19.28 1.44
CA ILE A 548 -14.11 20.61 1.10
C ILE A 548 -15.29 20.40 0.15
N LYS A 549 -16.47 20.91 0.53
CA LYS A 549 -17.65 20.83 -0.35
C LYS A 549 -17.45 21.69 -1.60
N PRO A 550 -18.19 21.47 -2.68
CA PRO A 550 -18.01 22.25 -3.90
C PRO A 550 -17.95 23.74 -3.63
N LEU A 551 -16.88 24.39 -4.08
CA LEU A 551 -16.60 25.80 -3.86
C LEU A 551 -16.46 26.49 -5.20
N GLN A 552 -17.26 27.54 -5.41
CA GLN A 552 -17.13 28.44 -6.53
C GLN A 552 -16.72 29.82 -6.03
N LEU A 553 -15.59 30.32 -6.52
CA LEU A 553 -15.10 31.66 -6.18
C LEU A 553 -15.79 32.69 -7.07
N THR A 554 -16.54 33.60 -6.43
CA THR A 554 -17.17 34.75 -7.07
C THR A 554 -16.71 36.02 -6.37
N PRO A 555 -16.82 37.23 -6.97
CA PRO A 555 -16.45 38.48 -6.31
C PRO A 555 -17.17 38.71 -4.96
N SER A 556 -18.30 38.05 -4.72
CA SER A 556 -19.05 38.10 -3.47
C SER A 556 -18.58 37.07 -2.43
N PHE A 557 -17.66 36.16 -2.78
CA PHE A 557 -17.15 35.17 -1.84
C PHE A 557 -16.45 35.84 -0.66
N ASN A 558 -16.92 35.55 0.55
CA ASN A 558 -16.50 36.20 1.78
C ASN A 558 -15.49 35.41 2.62
N GLY A 559 -14.85 34.41 2.03
CA GLY A 559 -13.84 33.55 2.71
C GLY A 559 -14.45 32.36 3.45
N ARG A 560 -15.78 32.19 3.48
CA ARG A 560 -16.44 31.08 4.20
C ARG A 560 -16.84 29.96 3.24
N PHE A 561 -16.49 28.73 3.59
CA PHE A 561 -16.83 27.53 2.81
C PHE A 561 -17.09 26.32 3.71
N LEU A 562 -17.87 25.38 3.22
CA LEU A 562 -18.24 24.17 3.96
C LEU A 562 -17.13 23.12 3.90
N VAL A 563 -16.83 22.55 5.07
CA VAL A 563 -15.98 21.37 5.24
C VAL A 563 -16.72 20.27 5.98
N GLU A 564 -16.40 19.03 5.66
CA GLU A 564 -16.93 17.84 6.31
C GLU A 564 -15.77 17.07 6.94
N ASN A 565 -15.93 16.66 8.20
CA ASN A 565 -15.00 15.79 8.89
C ASN A 565 -15.28 14.33 8.53
N ARG A 566 -14.37 13.68 7.82
CA ARG A 566 -14.41 12.27 7.42
C ARG A 566 -13.42 11.38 8.17
N TYR A 567 -12.77 11.93 9.20
CA TYR A 567 -12.05 11.11 10.17
C TYR A 567 -13.04 10.19 10.91
N LEU A 568 -12.54 9.10 11.49
CA LEU A 568 -13.35 8.19 12.30
C LEU A 568 -13.23 8.47 13.81
N PHE A 569 -12.10 9.04 14.25
CA PHE A 569 -11.77 9.21 15.66
C PHE A 569 -11.26 10.62 16.01
N THR A 570 -11.04 11.48 15.02
CA THR A 570 -10.36 12.78 15.20
C THR A 570 -11.31 13.94 15.03
N ASN A 571 -11.35 14.85 16.01
CA ASN A 571 -12.01 16.14 15.87
C ASN A 571 -11.16 17.11 15.02
N LEU A 572 -11.79 17.89 14.13
CA LEU A 572 -11.08 18.80 13.22
C LEU A 572 -10.28 19.90 13.92
N LYS A 573 -10.58 20.22 15.20
CA LYS A 573 -9.76 21.16 16.01
C LYS A 573 -8.31 20.70 16.18
N GLU A 574 -8.02 19.41 15.99
CA GLU A 574 -6.68 18.81 16.05
C GLU A 574 -5.91 18.94 14.73
N CYS A 575 -6.59 19.35 13.66
CA CYS A 575 -6.04 19.53 12.32
C CYS A 575 -5.81 21.03 12.03
N SER A 576 -5.16 21.31 10.90
CA SER A 576 -4.99 22.68 10.43
C SER A 576 -5.21 22.79 8.93
N MET A 577 -5.47 24.02 8.47
CA MET A 577 -5.60 24.31 7.05
C MET A 577 -4.90 25.64 6.73
N ARG A 578 -4.22 25.67 5.60
CA ARG A 578 -3.55 26.87 5.06
C ARG A 578 -4.16 27.24 3.73
N TYR A 579 -4.06 28.53 3.38
CA TYR A 579 -4.40 28.98 2.04
C TYR A 579 -3.21 29.71 1.40
N ARG A 580 -3.13 29.68 0.09
CA ARG A 580 -2.27 30.52 -0.73
C ARG A 580 -3.08 31.06 -1.90
N VAL A 581 -2.90 32.33 -2.19
CA VAL A 581 -3.39 32.94 -3.44
C VAL A 581 -2.20 33.02 -4.37
N LEU A 582 -2.29 32.34 -5.49
CA LEU A 582 -1.22 32.22 -6.48
C LEU A 582 -1.56 33.06 -7.71
N SER A 583 -0.55 33.71 -8.28
CA SER A 583 -0.59 34.37 -9.59
C SER A 583 0.45 33.73 -10.50
N TYR A 584 0.05 33.42 -11.72
CA TYR A 584 0.91 32.79 -12.71
C TYR A 584 1.27 33.78 -13.81
N PRO A 585 2.56 33.92 -14.16
CA PRO A 585 2.96 34.72 -15.29
C PRO A 585 2.40 34.12 -16.58
N SER A 586 2.23 34.99 -17.59
CA SER A 586 1.83 34.50 -18.92
C SER A 586 2.82 33.42 -19.40
N PRO A 587 2.37 32.25 -19.84
CA PRO A 587 3.24 31.22 -20.40
C PRO A 587 3.96 31.69 -21.67
N LEU A 588 3.50 32.79 -22.26
CA LEU A 588 4.12 33.43 -23.43
C LEU A 588 5.25 34.40 -23.07
N GLN A 589 5.37 34.80 -21.82
CA GLN A 589 6.33 35.83 -21.39
C GLN A 589 7.49 35.27 -20.55
N SER A 590 7.30 34.18 -19.87
CA SER A 590 8.29 33.65 -18.91
C SER A 590 8.11 32.17 -18.66
N GLN A 591 9.21 31.49 -18.35
CA GLN A 591 9.22 30.15 -17.71
C GLN A 591 9.16 30.26 -16.17
N ALA A 592 8.85 31.42 -15.63
CA ALA A 592 8.80 31.64 -14.20
C ALA A 592 7.66 30.85 -13.54
N GLU A 593 7.94 30.30 -12.38
CA GLU A 593 6.95 29.69 -11.51
C GLU A 593 5.93 30.73 -11.03
N GLY A 594 4.74 30.27 -10.63
CA GLY A 594 3.73 31.14 -10.03
C GLY A 594 4.24 31.80 -8.76
N CYS A 595 3.84 33.05 -8.51
CA CYS A 595 4.17 33.76 -7.29
C CYS A 595 3.00 33.76 -6.28
N THR A 596 3.32 33.71 -4.99
CA THR A 596 2.32 33.84 -3.92
C THR A 596 1.97 35.32 -3.73
N VAL A 597 0.70 35.66 -4.00
CA VAL A 597 0.15 37.00 -3.78
C VAL A 597 -0.16 37.23 -2.30
N ASP A 598 -0.67 36.17 -1.65
CA ASP A 598 -1.00 36.14 -0.24
C ASP A 598 -1.07 34.72 0.30
N SER A 599 -0.91 34.54 1.61
CA SER A 599 -1.02 33.25 2.27
C SER A 599 -1.37 33.41 3.74
N GLY A 600 -1.97 32.39 4.33
CA GLY A 600 -2.30 32.39 5.74
C GLY A 600 -2.96 31.12 6.22
N ARG A 601 -3.53 31.18 7.40
CA ARG A 601 -4.28 30.08 8.02
C ARG A 601 -5.77 30.23 7.74
N VAL A 602 -6.43 29.09 7.63
CA VAL A 602 -7.88 28.97 7.59
C VAL A 602 -8.35 28.56 8.98
N ASN A 603 -9.36 29.25 9.50
CA ASN A 603 -10.00 28.86 10.76
C ASN A 603 -10.91 27.66 10.50
N LEU A 604 -10.52 26.49 11.02
CA LEU A 604 -11.33 25.28 10.99
C LEU A 604 -12.32 25.25 12.15
N PRO A 605 -13.56 24.81 11.94
CA PRO A 605 -14.51 24.56 13.02
C PRO A 605 -14.12 23.30 13.83
N ALA A 606 -14.50 23.26 15.10
CA ALA A 606 -14.40 22.06 15.92
C ALA A 606 -15.55 21.10 15.56
N LEU A 607 -15.26 20.16 14.64
CA LEU A 607 -16.23 19.19 14.16
C LEU A 607 -15.87 17.78 14.64
N GLU A 608 -16.83 17.08 15.17
CA GLU A 608 -16.72 15.64 15.42
C GLU A 608 -16.77 14.84 14.10
N PRO A 609 -16.34 13.57 14.08
CA PRO A 609 -16.47 12.71 12.92
C PRO A 609 -17.89 12.69 12.33
N GLY A 610 -17.99 12.88 11.02
CA GLY A 610 -19.26 12.92 10.28
C GLY A 610 -19.94 14.28 10.23
N GLU A 611 -19.49 15.26 11.01
CA GLU A 611 -20.10 16.60 11.03
C GLU A 611 -19.62 17.49 9.88
N THR A 612 -20.46 18.46 9.54
CA THR A 612 -20.19 19.50 8.52
C THR A 612 -20.32 20.88 9.14
N GLY A 613 -19.40 21.78 8.81
CA GLY A 613 -19.39 23.15 9.31
C GLY A 613 -18.62 24.11 8.42
N TYR A 614 -18.62 25.40 8.77
CA TYR A 614 -17.95 26.43 7.98
C TYR A 614 -16.51 26.65 8.44
N ALA A 615 -15.57 26.47 7.51
CA ALA A 615 -14.22 27.01 7.61
C ALA A 615 -14.18 28.46 7.10
N CYS A 616 -13.21 29.26 7.57
CA CYS A 616 -13.15 30.68 7.25
C CYS A 616 -11.71 31.14 7.00
N ILE A 617 -11.49 31.82 5.89
CA ILE A 617 -10.29 32.62 5.61
C ILE A 617 -10.59 34.04 6.14
N ALA A 618 -10.25 34.30 7.41
CA ALA A 618 -10.62 35.55 8.07
C ALA A 618 -10.14 36.83 7.35
N ALA A 619 -9.01 36.78 6.68
CA ALA A 619 -8.48 37.91 5.90
C ALA A 619 -9.46 38.37 4.79
N TRP A 620 -10.31 37.46 4.28
CA TRP A 620 -11.26 37.77 3.19
C TRP A 620 -12.54 38.45 3.66
N GLU A 621 -12.75 38.60 4.94
CA GLU A 621 -13.81 39.45 5.51
C GLU A 621 -13.54 40.93 5.22
N ASN A 622 -12.25 41.32 5.08
CA ASN A 622 -11.87 42.67 4.66
C ASN A 622 -12.08 42.85 3.12
N PRO A 623 -12.96 43.80 2.70
CA PRO A 623 -13.26 44.04 1.29
C PRO A 623 -12.03 44.42 0.44
N GLU A 624 -11.09 45.21 0.98
CA GLU A 624 -9.89 45.67 0.26
C GLU A 624 -8.94 44.48 -0.02
N ILE A 625 -8.79 43.58 0.95
CA ILE A 625 -7.99 42.36 0.78
C ILE A 625 -8.64 41.44 -0.23
N ARG A 626 -9.95 41.28 -0.18
CA ARG A 626 -10.71 40.48 -1.14
C ARG A 626 -10.60 41.01 -2.57
N GLU A 627 -10.72 42.33 -2.75
CA GLU A 627 -10.54 42.98 -4.07
C GLU A 627 -9.12 42.75 -4.62
N LYS A 628 -8.08 42.86 -3.78
CA LYS A 628 -6.72 42.54 -4.15
C LYS A 628 -6.55 41.11 -4.64
N PHE A 629 -7.22 40.15 -4.00
CA PHE A 629 -7.13 38.73 -4.41
C PHE A 629 -7.80 38.50 -5.75
N PHE A 630 -8.99 39.05 -5.97
CA PHE A 630 -9.70 38.90 -7.25
C PHE A 630 -9.02 39.67 -8.40
N SER A 631 -8.28 40.73 -8.12
CA SER A 631 -7.59 41.52 -9.14
C SER A 631 -6.18 41.01 -9.48
N LYS A 632 -5.50 40.31 -8.55
CA LYS A 632 -4.09 39.90 -8.70
C LYS A 632 -3.87 38.40 -8.64
N GLY A 633 -4.82 37.63 -8.09
CA GLY A 633 -4.73 36.20 -7.95
C GLY A 633 -5.38 35.46 -9.12
N ASP A 634 -4.80 34.36 -9.52
CA ASP A 634 -5.35 33.45 -10.53
C ASP A 634 -5.97 32.20 -9.90
N VAL A 635 -5.41 31.74 -8.78
CA VAL A 635 -5.82 30.50 -8.10
C VAL A 635 -5.78 30.70 -6.59
N LEU A 636 -6.84 30.22 -5.91
CA LEU A 636 -6.82 29.94 -4.48
C LEU A 636 -6.43 28.48 -4.28
N GLU A 637 -5.36 28.24 -3.54
CA GLU A 637 -4.94 26.91 -3.08
C GLU A 637 -5.31 26.74 -1.62
N LEU A 638 -5.91 25.61 -1.27
CA LEU A 638 -6.23 25.19 0.10
C LEU A 638 -5.49 23.91 0.42
N GLU A 639 -4.62 23.93 1.42
CA GLU A 639 -3.87 22.77 1.91
C GLU A 639 -4.42 22.35 3.27
N THR A 640 -4.87 21.11 3.37
CA THR A 640 -5.31 20.49 4.63
C THR A 640 -4.17 19.69 5.25
N ILE A 641 -3.97 19.83 6.56
CA ILE A 641 -2.85 19.25 7.30
C ILE A 641 -3.43 18.39 8.43
N GLY A 642 -3.04 17.12 8.45
CA GLY A 642 -3.51 16.12 9.41
C GLY A 642 -2.82 16.20 10.78
N LEU A 643 -3.10 15.22 11.63
CA LEU A 643 -2.57 15.09 12.99
C LEU A 643 -1.04 15.03 13.08
N ASP A 644 -0.42 14.40 12.09
CA ASP A 644 1.04 14.23 11.99
C ASP A 644 1.76 15.46 11.42
N GLY A 645 1.03 16.54 11.18
CA GLY A 645 1.56 17.78 10.58
C GLY A 645 1.84 17.68 9.08
N LYS A 646 1.48 16.58 8.42
CA LYS A 646 1.65 16.41 6.98
C LYS A 646 0.41 16.83 6.21
N SER A 647 0.63 17.23 4.96
CA SER A 647 -0.45 17.54 4.02
C SER A 647 -1.25 16.27 3.69
N VAL A 648 -2.54 16.28 3.96
CA VAL A 648 -3.47 15.19 3.59
C VAL A 648 -4.13 15.44 2.24
N CYS A 649 -4.30 16.72 1.86
CA CYS A 649 -4.85 17.08 0.56
C CYS A 649 -4.50 18.54 0.23
N THR A 650 -4.29 18.83 -1.05
CA THR A 650 -4.16 20.19 -1.58
C THR A 650 -5.15 20.35 -2.72
N ARG A 651 -6.02 21.37 -2.63
CA ARG A 651 -7.00 21.69 -3.67
C ARG A 651 -6.81 23.07 -4.19
N THR A 652 -7.03 23.25 -5.49
CA THR A 652 -6.94 24.54 -6.17
C THR A 652 -8.30 24.94 -6.72
N TYR A 653 -8.61 26.23 -6.60
CA TYR A 653 -9.85 26.82 -7.09
C TYR A 653 -9.49 28.04 -7.96
N PRO A 654 -9.97 28.10 -9.22
CA PRO A 654 -9.71 29.25 -10.08
C PRO A 654 -10.41 30.49 -9.53
N ILE A 655 -9.66 31.57 -9.40
CA ILE A 655 -10.18 32.91 -9.10
C ILE A 655 -10.60 33.59 -10.42
N SER A 656 -9.77 33.44 -11.46
CA SER A 656 -10.07 33.89 -12.81
C SER A 656 -10.55 32.75 -13.68
N PHE A 657 -11.56 33.00 -14.52
CA PHE A 657 -11.96 32.00 -15.50
C PHE A 657 -10.92 31.91 -16.62
N ALA A 658 -10.62 30.71 -17.08
CA ALA A 658 -9.62 30.46 -18.12
C ALA A 658 -9.82 31.34 -19.36
N LYS A 659 -11.08 31.54 -19.78
CA LYS A 659 -11.41 32.42 -20.92
C LYS A 659 -10.96 33.87 -20.69
N SER A 660 -11.32 34.45 -19.55
CA SER A 660 -10.97 35.84 -19.19
C SER A 660 -9.47 36.03 -19.02
N TYR A 661 -8.82 35.00 -18.41
CA TYR A 661 -7.37 34.96 -18.23
C TYR A 661 -6.66 34.99 -19.59
N PHE A 662 -7.01 34.07 -20.49
CA PHE A 662 -6.41 34.00 -21.84
C PHE A 662 -6.71 35.26 -22.68
N GLU A 663 -7.93 35.79 -22.64
CA GLU A 663 -8.29 37.01 -23.33
C GLU A 663 -7.47 38.22 -22.84
N GLY A 664 -7.29 38.35 -21.53
CA GLY A 664 -6.44 39.37 -20.91
C GLY A 664 -4.97 39.21 -21.30
N GLN A 665 -4.43 38.00 -21.26
CA GLN A 665 -3.07 37.71 -21.70
C GLN A 665 -2.85 38.01 -23.19
N LEU A 666 -3.76 37.58 -24.04
CA LEU A 666 -3.70 37.86 -25.47
C LEU A 666 -3.83 39.34 -25.78
N ALA A 667 -4.64 40.08 -25.02
CA ALA A 667 -4.78 41.52 -25.16
C ALA A 667 -3.53 42.30 -24.72
N SER A 668 -2.80 41.80 -23.73
CA SER A 668 -1.56 42.43 -23.21
C SER A 668 -0.36 42.23 -24.12
N LEU A 669 -0.38 41.25 -25.02
CA LEU A 669 0.69 41.02 -25.98
C LEU A 669 0.74 42.11 -27.02
N LYS A 670 1.87 42.83 -27.13
CA LYS A 670 2.09 43.75 -28.21
C LYS A 670 2.08 43.00 -29.55
N ARG A 671 1.20 43.38 -30.43
CA ARG A 671 1.19 42.86 -31.81
C ARG A 671 2.46 43.31 -32.50
N THR A 672 3.43 42.43 -32.62
CA THR A 672 4.70 42.65 -33.33
C THR A 672 4.65 41.91 -34.65
N GLY A 673 5.21 42.52 -35.71
CA GLY A 673 5.24 41.91 -37.04
C GLY A 673 4.69 42.86 -38.14
N LYS A 674 5.08 42.58 -39.38
CA LYS A 674 4.74 43.42 -40.54
C LYS A 674 3.34 43.13 -41.10
N GLY A 675 2.67 42.12 -40.60
CA GLY A 675 1.38 41.63 -41.06
C GLY A 675 1.42 40.16 -41.48
N CYS A 676 0.25 39.61 -41.70
CA CYS A 676 0.11 38.26 -42.25
C CYS A 676 -0.11 38.30 -43.75
N CYS A 677 -0.03 37.16 -44.41
CA CYS A 677 -0.50 36.95 -45.76
C CYS A 677 -1.20 35.58 -45.89
N VAL A 678 -1.96 35.42 -46.93
CA VAL A 678 -2.60 34.19 -47.34
C VAL A 678 -2.07 33.76 -48.69
N ASN A 679 -1.49 32.58 -48.76
CA ASN A 679 -1.04 31.99 -50.02
C ASN A 679 -1.91 30.78 -50.33
N GLU A 680 -2.41 30.72 -51.57
CA GLU A 680 -3.27 29.64 -52.02
C GLU A 680 -2.68 28.92 -53.23
N THR A 681 -2.73 27.60 -53.17
CA THR A 681 -2.42 26.70 -54.29
C THR A 681 -3.62 25.78 -54.55
N ASP A 682 -3.56 24.94 -55.55
CA ASP A 682 -4.62 23.96 -55.84
C ASP A 682 -4.85 22.96 -54.69
N SER A 683 -3.84 22.68 -53.89
CA SER A 683 -3.87 21.67 -52.82
C SER A 683 -3.84 22.23 -51.40
N LEU A 684 -3.28 23.43 -51.21
CA LEU A 684 -3.03 24.01 -49.89
C LEU A 684 -3.51 25.45 -49.78
N ILE A 685 -3.90 25.84 -48.57
CA ILE A 685 -4.02 27.21 -48.10
C ILE A 685 -3.01 27.44 -47.01
N THR A 686 -2.13 28.42 -47.15
CA THR A 686 -1.11 28.72 -46.15
C THR A 686 -1.36 30.10 -45.55
N LEU A 687 -1.53 30.14 -44.24
CA LEU A 687 -1.52 31.39 -43.48
C LEU A 687 -0.07 31.67 -43.07
N CYS A 688 0.43 32.84 -43.42
CA CYS A 688 1.81 33.25 -43.21
C CYS A 688 1.91 34.42 -42.24
N SER A 689 2.91 34.43 -41.38
CA SER A 689 3.35 35.57 -40.60
C SER A 689 4.87 35.72 -40.68
N ASP A 690 5.45 36.72 -40.03
CA ASP A 690 6.93 36.83 -39.93
C ASP A 690 7.57 35.64 -39.17
N TRP A 691 6.81 34.88 -38.38
CA TRP A 691 7.30 33.85 -37.44
C TRP A 691 7.01 32.42 -37.89
N VAL A 692 5.85 32.21 -38.47
CA VAL A 692 5.36 30.88 -38.85
C VAL A 692 4.57 30.91 -40.15
N ASP A 693 4.65 29.81 -40.91
CA ASP A 693 3.75 29.50 -42.00
C ASP A 693 2.97 28.24 -41.63
N ILE A 694 1.64 28.30 -41.73
CA ILE A 694 0.75 27.18 -41.38
C ILE A 694 -0.05 26.83 -42.62
N SER A 695 0.19 25.65 -43.16
CA SER A 695 -0.45 25.13 -44.35
C SER A 695 -1.59 24.19 -44.03
N PHE A 696 -2.73 24.38 -44.64
CA PHE A 696 -3.93 23.55 -44.52
C PHE A 696 -4.25 22.88 -45.84
N ARG A 697 -4.70 21.61 -45.80
CA ARG A 697 -5.18 20.91 -47.00
C ARG A 697 -6.53 21.45 -47.44
N ARG A 698 -6.72 21.60 -48.74
CA ARG A 698 -7.99 22.08 -49.29
C ARG A 698 -9.11 21.03 -49.24
N ASN A 699 -8.77 19.74 -49.23
CA ASN A 699 -9.75 18.66 -49.28
C ASN A 699 -10.47 18.40 -47.94
N ASP A 700 -9.83 18.68 -46.80
CA ASP A 700 -10.35 18.42 -45.49
C ASP A 700 -10.12 19.50 -44.45
N ALA A 701 -9.38 20.56 -44.81
CA ALA A 701 -8.98 21.71 -43.99
C ALA A 701 -8.17 21.33 -42.73
N THR A 702 -7.50 20.17 -42.76
CA THR A 702 -6.56 19.80 -41.69
C THR A 702 -5.18 20.44 -41.88
N ILE A 703 -4.42 20.60 -40.79
CA ILE A 703 -3.07 21.11 -40.85
C ILE A 703 -2.19 20.13 -41.65
N TYR A 704 -1.56 20.62 -42.70
CA TYR A 704 -0.57 19.87 -43.48
C TYR A 704 0.84 20.01 -42.89
N SER A 705 1.25 21.25 -42.57
CA SER A 705 2.55 21.55 -42.00
C SER A 705 2.55 22.87 -41.23
N VAL A 706 3.44 22.98 -40.26
CA VAL A 706 3.75 24.22 -39.55
C VAL A 706 5.25 24.47 -39.67
N LEU A 707 5.66 25.53 -40.36
CA LEU A 707 7.04 25.93 -40.53
C LEU A 707 7.38 27.10 -39.60
N ARG A 708 8.31 26.91 -38.70
CA ARG A 708 8.89 27.98 -37.88
C ARG A 708 10.01 28.69 -38.66
N LYS A 709 9.82 29.97 -38.96
CA LYS A 709 10.75 30.71 -39.83
C LYS A 709 12.11 31.02 -39.21
N LYS A 710 12.17 31.16 -37.87
CA LYS A 710 13.41 31.50 -37.16
C LYS A 710 14.56 30.56 -37.47
N ASP A 711 14.31 29.30 -37.62
CA ASP A 711 15.29 28.23 -37.79
C ASP A 711 14.92 27.26 -38.92
N ASN A 712 13.97 27.64 -39.72
CA ASN A 712 13.44 26.87 -40.87
C ASN A 712 13.02 25.43 -40.47
N ARG A 713 12.51 25.27 -39.26
CA ARG A 713 12.14 23.97 -38.68
C ARG A 713 10.66 23.67 -38.88
N ILE A 714 10.37 22.48 -39.40
CA ILE A 714 9.00 21.96 -39.43
C ILE A 714 8.65 21.45 -38.01
N ILE A 715 7.58 22.01 -37.45
CA ILE A 715 7.00 21.53 -36.18
C ILE A 715 6.12 20.33 -36.52
N PRO A 716 6.21 19.21 -35.75
CA PRO A 716 5.50 17.97 -36.06
C PRO A 716 4.00 18.06 -35.70
N LEU A 717 3.29 19.08 -36.22
CA LEU A 717 1.85 19.27 -36.11
C LEU A 717 1.24 19.06 -37.48
N LYS A 718 0.50 17.99 -37.67
CA LYS A 718 -0.21 17.68 -38.92
C LYS A 718 -1.47 16.87 -38.62
N ASP A 719 -2.36 16.80 -39.61
CA ASP A 719 -3.56 15.96 -39.62
C ASP A 719 -4.57 16.26 -38.49
N GLY A 720 -4.54 17.44 -37.89
CA GLY A 720 -5.45 17.79 -36.80
C GLY A 720 -5.65 19.30 -36.60
N PRO A 721 -6.26 19.69 -35.46
CA PRO A 721 -6.96 18.82 -34.50
C PRO A 721 -8.28 18.30 -35.07
N LEU A 722 -8.61 17.05 -34.72
CA LEU A 722 -9.85 16.38 -35.09
C LEU A 722 -10.59 15.91 -33.82
N PRO A 723 -11.93 16.02 -33.76
CA PRO A 723 -12.68 15.44 -32.64
C PRO A 723 -12.58 13.92 -32.67
N VAL A 724 -12.28 13.32 -31.52
CA VAL A 724 -12.16 11.88 -31.38
C VAL A 724 -13.52 11.20 -31.60
N GLY A 725 -13.53 10.14 -32.41
CA GLY A 725 -14.74 9.33 -32.66
C GLY A 725 -15.78 9.97 -33.58
N MET A 726 -15.46 11.10 -34.23
CA MET A 726 -16.38 11.79 -35.15
C MET A 726 -15.80 11.90 -36.55
N GLN A 727 -16.65 11.69 -37.55
CA GLN A 727 -16.31 12.00 -38.95
C GLN A 727 -16.77 13.41 -39.31
N MET A 728 -15.86 14.24 -39.77
CA MET A 728 -16.16 15.55 -40.29
C MET A 728 -16.04 15.56 -41.81
N LYS A 729 -17.05 16.06 -42.48
CA LYS A 729 -17.04 16.24 -43.94
C LYS A 729 -16.96 17.75 -44.25
N LEU A 730 -15.94 18.18 -44.99
CA LEU A 730 -15.78 19.55 -45.40
C LEU A 730 -16.97 20.00 -46.29
N VAL A 731 -17.55 21.14 -45.94
CA VAL A 731 -18.65 21.78 -46.70
C VAL A 731 -18.14 23.00 -47.45
N SER A 732 -17.39 23.88 -46.79
CA SER A 732 -16.80 25.07 -47.42
C SER A 732 -15.53 25.47 -46.68
N LEU A 733 -14.65 26.11 -47.44
CA LEU A 733 -13.35 26.61 -47.01
C LEU A 733 -13.10 27.98 -47.65
N SER A 734 -12.73 28.98 -46.84
CA SER A 734 -12.36 30.30 -47.37
C SER A 734 -11.30 30.96 -46.50
N ALA A 735 -10.34 31.60 -47.12
CA ALA A 735 -9.33 32.36 -46.41
C ALA A 735 -9.41 33.84 -46.77
N ARG A 736 -9.05 34.72 -45.83
CA ARG A 736 -9.07 36.18 -46.04
C ARG A 736 -8.10 36.88 -45.09
N MET A 737 -7.76 38.08 -45.46
CA MET A 737 -7.08 39.04 -44.59
C MET A 737 -8.12 39.90 -43.86
N GLU A 738 -7.91 40.17 -42.58
CA GLU A 738 -8.74 41.11 -41.80
C GLU A 738 -8.07 42.48 -41.66
N GLN A 739 -8.86 43.52 -41.36
CA GLN A 739 -8.39 44.92 -41.27
C GLN A 739 -7.25 45.13 -40.25
N ARG A 740 -7.12 44.24 -39.24
CA ARG A 740 -6.05 44.26 -38.22
C ARG A 740 -4.76 43.57 -38.65
N GLY A 741 -4.69 43.10 -39.88
CA GLY A 741 -3.53 42.40 -40.45
C GLY A 741 -3.47 40.92 -40.09
N ASP A 742 -4.54 40.33 -39.53
CA ASP A 742 -4.65 38.93 -39.26
C ASP A 742 -5.02 38.14 -40.51
N ALA A 743 -4.46 36.96 -40.72
CA ALA A 743 -4.89 35.99 -41.71
C ALA A 743 -5.91 35.02 -41.12
N VAL A 744 -7.04 34.84 -41.76
CA VAL A 744 -8.15 34.02 -41.22
C VAL A 744 -8.56 32.96 -42.22
N LEU A 745 -8.68 31.71 -41.74
CA LEU A 745 -9.24 30.59 -42.47
C LEU A 745 -10.56 30.19 -41.81
N CYS A 746 -11.65 30.28 -42.54
CA CYS A 746 -12.98 29.89 -42.13
C CYS A 746 -13.33 28.54 -42.77
N VAL A 747 -13.71 27.57 -41.97
CA VAL A 747 -14.06 26.22 -42.39
C VAL A 747 -15.45 25.86 -41.90
N ARG A 748 -16.29 25.31 -42.75
CA ARG A 748 -17.56 24.73 -42.37
C ARG A 748 -17.54 23.21 -42.61
N TYR A 749 -18.07 22.48 -41.67
CA TYR A 749 -18.15 21.03 -41.74
C TYR A 749 -19.59 20.55 -41.60
N ARG A 750 -19.79 19.28 -41.93
CA ARG A 750 -20.98 18.48 -41.60
C ARG A 750 -20.54 17.30 -40.78
N GLY A 751 -21.14 17.13 -39.57
CA GLY A 751 -20.77 16.10 -38.59
C GLY A 751 -19.61 16.56 -37.68
N GLY A 752 -19.73 16.31 -36.40
CA GLY A 752 -18.75 16.61 -35.36
C GLY A 752 -18.60 18.10 -35.02
N ALA A 753 -18.24 18.94 -35.98
CA ALA A 753 -18.20 20.40 -35.85
C ALA A 753 -19.10 21.05 -36.90
N ASP A 754 -19.69 22.23 -36.61
CA ASP A 754 -20.35 23.08 -37.57
C ASP A 754 -19.33 23.97 -38.29
N SER A 755 -18.47 24.63 -37.52
CA SER A 755 -17.47 25.52 -38.06
C SER A 755 -16.19 25.55 -37.23
N VAL A 756 -15.09 25.81 -37.93
CA VAL A 756 -13.78 26.08 -37.31
C VAL A 756 -13.21 27.32 -37.95
N VAL A 757 -12.78 28.29 -37.14
CA VAL A 757 -12.13 29.51 -37.60
C VAL A 757 -10.71 29.53 -37.04
N TRP A 758 -9.75 29.53 -37.95
CA TRP A 758 -8.35 29.72 -37.64
C TRP A 758 -7.96 31.17 -37.88
N ARG A 759 -7.29 31.78 -36.91
CA ARG A 759 -6.82 33.15 -36.98
C ARG A 759 -5.34 33.22 -36.65
N LEU A 760 -4.50 33.56 -37.62
CA LEU A 760 -3.09 33.83 -37.44
C LEU A 760 -2.85 35.32 -37.29
N ARG A 761 -2.20 35.71 -36.19
CA ARG A 761 -1.81 37.10 -35.92
C ARG A 761 -0.40 37.39 -36.47
N PRO A 762 -0.07 38.69 -36.73
CA PRO A 762 1.28 39.09 -37.17
C PRO A 762 2.41 38.64 -36.24
N ASP A 763 2.16 38.50 -34.94
CA ASP A 763 3.11 38.02 -33.94
C ASP A 763 3.27 36.48 -33.89
N GLY A 764 2.66 35.74 -34.83
CA GLY A 764 2.77 34.29 -34.96
C GLY A 764 1.80 33.50 -34.11
N LEU A 765 0.94 34.12 -33.32
CA LEU A 765 -0.09 33.44 -32.55
C LEU A 765 -1.21 32.94 -33.45
N LEU A 766 -1.50 31.63 -33.36
CA LEU A 766 -2.63 30.98 -33.99
C LEU A 766 -3.75 30.75 -32.99
N LYS A 767 -4.93 31.30 -33.24
CA LYS A 767 -6.16 31.04 -32.50
C LYS A 767 -7.06 30.11 -33.32
N MET A 768 -7.68 29.13 -32.67
CA MET A 768 -8.73 28.28 -33.23
C MET A 768 -10.02 28.50 -32.44
N ASP A 769 -11.09 28.86 -33.12
CA ASP A 769 -12.45 28.89 -32.60
C ASP A 769 -13.24 27.76 -33.28
N ALA A 770 -13.79 26.83 -32.53
CA ALA A 770 -14.59 25.70 -33.05
C ALA A 770 -15.99 25.72 -32.45
N VAL A 771 -17.00 25.55 -33.30
CA VAL A 771 -18.38 25.33 -32.90
C VAL A 771 -18.66 23.84 -33.09
N LEU A 772 -18.76 23.10 -31.97
CA LEU A 772 -19.07 21.69 -32.00
C LEU A 772 -20.59 21.49 -32.05
N LEU A 773 -21.04 20.54 -32.85
CA LEU A 773 -22.45 20.15 -32.84
C LEU A 773 -22.76 19.47 -31.50
N ASN A 774 -23.88 19.87 -30.89
CA ASN A 774 -24.36 19.30 -29.65
C ASN A 774 -24.56 17.80 -29.82
N LEU A 775 -23.68 16.98 -29.25
CA LEU A 775 -23.93 15.56 -29.08
C LEU A 775 -24.92 15.43 -27.94
N SER A 776 -26.05 14.80 -28.24
CA SER A 776 -27.06 14.43 -27.25
C SER A 776 -26.38 13.71 -26.08
N LEU A 777 -26.55 14.23 -24.87
CA LEU A 777 -26.13 13.61 -23.59
C LEU A 777 -26.74 12.22 -23.33
N ILE A 778 -27.48 11.65 -24.32
CA ILE A 778 -28.16 10.37 -24.19
C ILE A 778 -27.25 9.18 -24.55
N HIS A 779 -26.00 9.42 -24.99
CA HIS A 779 -25.05 8.39 -25.42
C HIS A 779 -23.67 8.49 -24.73
N ILE A 780 -23.65 8.92 -23.48
CA ILE A 780 -22.48 8.77 -22.63
C ILE A 780 -22.77 7.66 -21.64
#